data_6b55cce5797fd71e489bab1a286dbae2
#
_entry.id   6b55cce5797fd71e489bab1a286dbae2
#
_cell.length_a   1.000
_cell.length_b   1.000
_cell.length_c   1.000
_cell.angle_alpha   90.00
_cell.angle_beta   90.00
_cell.angle_gamma   90.00
#
_symmetry.space_group_name_H-M   'P 1'
#
loop_
_entity.id
_entity.type
_entity.pdbx_description
1 polymer ?
#
loop_
_entity_poly.entity_id
_entity_poly.type
_entity_poly.pdbx_seq_one_letter_code
_entity_poly.pdbx_strand_id
1 'polypeptide(L)'
;VLFFFFFWQLGDEMKTFSFSFFLLISLLSAVTARAEVRLPAVFSDHMVLQQKQAIRVWGWGDKSEEVEVSLGKSAVKTVVDDMGKWEVKLPPLEASVEPLKLLVKGKNQIEFKDVLIGEVWLCSGQSNMEWSVAASGNAQQEIAAAKYPLIRHIKVPLVQSNVPLDNFNGSWQVCSPETAAGFTACGYFMARKLQEELKIPIGLINSSWGGTRVEPWTPPVGFQKVEALRDVYESVMGRTPGTDAYTTRLTKHIKELENWTARAKQQLKANELVSPSPNYPNELAPFGSNQDPTMLYNGMIHSIVGYGIRGAIWYQGESNHNEGMLYLEKKKALIGGWRELWGQEFPFYYVQIAPYHYGDEDPTILAKFWEAQAAVQSIPKTGMVVTNDIATVNDIHPPNKQDVGLRLALLALQKDYGKTDIVAESPEVTKLEPAADQLVLQFKNTGGGLKTRDGNAPTHFEIVGVGSKGFQAAVARIDGDKIILTSEKVKQPTAFRFAWHKLAEPNLCGGTGLPVGACRGGEVPDFLSTLPNAKAFRLVYDLDLSKLGTDIKYDIDRSGEVGAFTRVGYLLELMAAGGEEQNLFVSMDAFTEDTKKLGIPTAASGAIFQQIVTGLEVYSNLESIVSGNFEQGNIEFWPDNYVADNLAAVPGAEKDVYDWGDGRFPPVDGYGSMQIHNFSKKQTLFAINHWRTGAGADIGIGNSPGQTRDWTFSATAGTFTQKRLRVFVR
;
A
#
# COMPACT_ATOMS: atom_id res chain seq x y z
N VAL A 1 -1.49 -53.42 9.02
CA VAL A 1 -2.55 -54.43 8.70
C VAL A 1 -2.00 -55.87 8.68
N LEU A 2 -0.69 -56.06 8.54
CA LEU A 2 -0.08 -57.44 8.54
C LEU A 2 0.33 -57.95 9.93
N PHE A 3 0.25 -57.13 10.98
CA PHE A 3 0.63 -57.54 12.36
C PHE A 3 -0.53 -58.04 13.22
N PHE A 4 -1.77 -57.95 12.77
CA PHE A 4 -2.96 -58.36 13.55
C PHE A 4 -3.41 -59.80 13.32
N PHE A 5 -2.88 -60.50 12.32
CA PHE A 5 -3.35 -61.88 11.99
C PHE A 5 -2.55 -63.02 12.67
N PHE A 6 -1.48 -62.73 13.38
CA PHE A 6 -0.64 -63.76 14.02
C PHE A 6 -0.96 -64.06 15.49
N PHE A 7 -1.89 -63.32 16.10
CA PHE A 7 -2.15 -63.46 17.55
C PHE A 7 -3.33 -64.33 17.94
N TRP A 8 -3.99 -65.04 17.01
CA TRP A 8 -5.21 -65.78 17.32
C TRP A 8 -4.99 -67.30 17.49
N GLN A 9 -3.75 -67.79 17.58
CA GLN A 9 -3.46 -69.23 17.69
C GLN A 9 -2.64 -69.63 18.93
N LEU A 10 -2.46 -68.73 19.89
CA LEU A 10 -1.73 -69.05 21.15
C LEU A 10 -2.72 -69.20 22.32
N GLY A 11 -2.63 -70.31 23.04
CA GLY A 11 -3.50 -70.63 24.18
C GLY A 11 -3.40 -69.63 25.33
N ASP A 12 -4.41 -69.65 26.22
CA ASP A 12 -4.64 -68.61 27.25
C ASP A 12 -3.52 -68.42 28.28
N GLU A 13 -2.68 -69.42 28.55
CA GLU A 13 -1.57 -69.30 29.49
C GLU A 13 -0.37 -68.50 28.97
N MET A 14 -0.18 -68.43 27.67
CA MET A 14 0.88 -67.58 27.09
C MET A 14 0.46 -66.14 26.90
N LYS A 15 -0.83 -65.82 26.90
CA LYS A 15 -1.34 -64.44 26.76
C LYS A 15 -1.05 -63.59 28.00
N THR A 16 -1.09 -64.18 29.18
CA THR A 16 -0.79 -63.46 30.42
C THR A 16 0.69 -63.13 30.58
N PHE A 17 1.60 -63.99 30.09
CA PHE A 17 3.04 -63.72 30.14
C PHE A 17 3.48 -62.64 29.10
N SER A 18 2.88 -62.66 27.93
CA SER A 18 3.11 -61.63 26.86
C SER A 18 2.59 -60.27 27.30
N PHE A 19 1.44 -60.20 27.95
CA PHE A 19 0.88 -58.90 28.40
C PHE A 19 1.71 -58.27 29.54
N SER A 20 2.22 -59.07 30.47
CA SER A 20 3.12 -58.58 31.54
C SER A 20 4.49 -58.12 30.99
N PHE A 21 5.00 -58.82 29.95
CA PHE A 21 6.28 -58.45 29.31
C PHE A 21 6.16 -57.18 28.47
N PHE A 22 5.02 -56.97 27.77
CA PHE A 22 4.73 -55.71 27.05
C PHE A 22 4.45 -54.53 27.99
N LEU A 23 3.79 -54.76 29.11
CA LEU A 23 3.58 -53.74 30.14
C LEU A 23 4.89 -53.33 30.84
N LEU A 24 5.83 -54.26 31.00
CA LEU A 24 7.14 -54.01 31.60
C LEU A 24 8.06 -53.27 30.59
N ILE A 25 7.98 -53.55 29.31
CA ILE A 25 8.70 -52.83 28.24
C ILE A 25 8.10 -51.46 28.00
N SER A 26 6.79 -51.26 28.13
CA SER A 26 6.17 -49.91 28.04
C SER A 26 6.42 -49.06 29.28
N LEU A 27 6.70 -49.66 30.46
CA LEU A 27 7.13 -48.95 31.64
C LEU A 27 8.65 -48.59 31.65
N LEU A 28 9.48 -49.40 30.91
CA LEU A 28 10.92 -49.05 30.76
C LEU A 28 11.17 -48.04 29.59
N SER A 29 10.21 -47.84 28.70
CA SER A 29 10.32 -46.84 27.64
C SER A 29 9.73 -45.47 27.97
N ALA A 30 9.32 -45.23 29.19
CA ALA A 30 9.24 -43.86 29.76
C ALA A 30 10.67 -43.35 29.99
N VAL A 31 11.50 -43.30 28.95
CA VAL A 31 12.57 -42.35 28.88
C VAL A 31 11.87 -41.00 28.96
N THR A 32 11.86 -40.41 30.14
CA THR A 32 11.56 -39.00 30.29
C THR A 32 12.47 -38.32 29.29
N ALA A 33 11.92 -37.89 28.16
CA ALA A 33 12.61 -36.95 27.28
C ALA A 33 12.83 -35.72 28.14
N ARG A 34 14.00 -35.66 28.78
CA ARG A 34 14.44 -34.48 29.50
C ARG A 34 14.54 -33.41 28.41
N ALA A 35 13.76 -32.36 28.54
CA ALA A 35 13.88 -31.24 27.66
C ALA A 35 15.23 -30.56 27.95
N GLU A 36 16.22 -30.79 27.13
CA GLU A 36 17.53 -30.14 27.17
C GLU A 36 17.39 -28.65 26.80
N VAL A 37 18.30 -27.83 27.30
CA VAL A 37 18.40 -26.44 26.89
C VAL A 37 18.58 -26.38 25.36
N ARG A 38 17.78 -25.55 24.71
CA ARG A 38 17.82 -25.31 23.26
C ARG A 38 17.60 -23.83 22.94
N LEU A 39 18.11 -23.40 21.80
CA LEU A 39 17.98 -22.02 21.33
C LEU A 39 17.31 -22.00 19.95
N PRO A 40 16.70 -20.85 19.54
CA PRO A 40 16.24 -20.68 18.16
C PRO A 40 17.42 -20.58 17.19
N ALA A 41 17.18 -20.96 15.92
CA ALA A 41 18.20 -21.07 14.90
C ALA A 41 18.91 -19.76 14.54
N VAL A 42 18.37 -18.62 14.94
CA VAL A 42 19.05 -17.32 14.80
C VAL A 42 20.37 -17.29 15.58
N PHE A 43 20.50 -18.13 16.63
CA PHE A 43 21.77 -18.41 17.29
C PHE A 43 22.40 -19.67 16.70
N SER A 44 23.43 -19.48 15.91
CA SER A 44 24.21 -20.57 15.31
C SER A 44 25.66 -20.14 15.11
N ASP A 45 26.53 -21.06 14.71
CA ASP A 45 27.89 -20.73 14.32
C ASP A 45 27.89 -19.61 13.27
N HIS A 46 28.95 -18.80 13.27
CA HIS A 46 29.17 -17.69 12.35
C HIS A 46 28.22 -16.47 12.52
N MET A 47 27.37 -16.43 13.55
CA MET A 47 26.46 -15.29 13.78
C MET A 47 27.20 -13.99 14.06
N VAL A 48 26.55 -12.87 13.76
CA VAL A 48 26.96 -11.53 14.19
C VAL A 48 25.97 -11.05 15.24
N LEU A 49 26.48 -10.65 16.41
CA LEU A 49 25.71 -10.04 17.49
C LEU A 49 25.87 -8.51 17.42
N GLN A 50 24.77 -7.79 17.65
CA GLN A 50 24.77 -6.33 17.54
C GLN A 50 25.62 -5.68 18.63
N GLN A 51 26.54 -4.80 18.22
CA GLN A 51 27.36 -4.02 19.14
C GLN A 51 26.59 -2.94 19.90
N LYS A 52 27.20 -2.43 21.00
CA LYS A 52 26.77 -1.23 21.76
C LYS A 52 25.38 -1.29 22.36
N GLN A 53 24.78 -2.46 22.41
CA GLN A 53 23.51 -2.71 23.12
C GLN A 53 23.57 -4.01 23.88
N ALA A 54 22.69 -4.18 24.87
CA ALA A 54 22.61 -5.42 25.64
C ALA A 54 22.31 -6.60 24.68
N ILE A 55 23.11 -7.66 24.77
CA ILE A 55 22.98 -8.85 23.93
C ILE A 55 21.97 -9.78 24.59
N ARG A 56 20.77 -9.82 24.03
CA ARG A 56 19.70 -10.71 24.46
C ARG A 56 19.94 -12.11 23.90
N VAL A 57 19.92 -13.14 24.76
CA VAL A 57 19.97 -14.57 24.40
C VAL A 57 18.83 -15.28 25.09
N TRP A 58 18.07 -16.10 24.36
CA TRP A 58 16.89 -16.77 24.88
C TRP A 58 16.74 -18.17 24.29
N GLY A 59 15.91 -18.97 24.95
CA GLY A 59 15.61 -20.31 24.49
C GLY A 59 14.63 -21.04 25.40
N TRP A 60 14.67 -22.37 25.34
CA TRP A 60 13.78 -23.25 26.10
C TRP A 60 14.59 -24.25 26.92
N GLY A 61 13.99 -24.78 27.96
CA GLY A 61 14.56 -25.80 28.85
C GLY A 61 13.53 -26.41 29.78
N ASP A 62 13.95 -27.25 30.69
CA ASP A 62 13.06 -27.79 31.71
C ASP A 62 12.73 -26.70 32.76
N LYS A 63 11.49 -26.64 33.20
CA LYS A 63 11.05 -25.75 34.30
C LYS A 63 12.04 -25.80 35.48
N SER A 64 12.42 -24.62 35.98
CA SER A 64 13.36 -24.43 37.10
C SER A 64 14.81 -24.91 36.81
N GLU A 65 15.17 -25.19 35.57
CA GLU A 65 16.55 -25.48 35.20
C GLU A 65 17.39 -24.20 35.24
N GLU A 66 18.55 -24.26 35.88
CA GLU A 66 19.52 -23.17 35.84
C GLU A 66 20.23 -23.16 34.47
N VAL A 67 20.28 -21.99 33.86
CA VAL A 67 20.96 -21.75 32.57
C VAL A 67 22.02 -20.67 32.75
N GLU A 68 23.26 -20.96 32.37
CA GLU A 68 24.34 -19.99 32.31
C GLU A 68 24.76 -19.73 30.87
N VAL A 69 24.74 -18.46 30.47
CA VAL A 69 25.18 -18.02 29.14
C VAL A 69 26.45 -17.20 29.30
N SER A 70 27.51 -17.59 28.54
CA SER A 70 28.76 -16.86 28.56
C SER A 70 29.22 -16.49 27.14
N LEU A 71 29.77 -15.28 26.99
CA LEU A 71 30.33 -14.73 25.76
C LEU A 71 31.58 -13.93 26.10
N GLY A 72 32.73 -14.40 25.61
CA GLY A 72 34.02 -13.82 25.95
C GLY A 72 34.30 -13.90 27.47
N LYS A 73 34.41 -12.74 28.14
CA LYS A 73 34.65 -12.65 29.61
C LYS A 73 33.37 -12.49 30.43
N SER A 74 32.20 -12.32 29.78
CA SER A 74 30.93 -12.09 30.44
C SER A 74 30.15 -13.39 30.59
N ALA A 75 29.55 -13.61 31.74
CA ALA A 75 28.64 -14.71 32.01
C ALA A 75 27.44 -14.22 32.83
N VAL A 76 26.24 -14.68 32.47
CA VAL A 76 24.98 -14.36 33.16
C VAL A 76 24.19 -15.64 33.37
N LYS A 77 23.56 -15.76 34.52
CA LYS A 77 22.70 -16.89 34.91
C LYS A 77 21.24 -16.49 34.93
N THR A 78 20.38 -17.44 34.62
CA THR A 78 18.94 -17.34 34.72
C THR A 78 18.33 -18.69 35.09
N VAL A 79 17.04 -18.74 35.32
CA VAL A 79 16.27 -19.96 35.58
C VAL A 79 15.13 -20.03 34.55
N VAL A 80 14.90 -21.22 34.02
CA VAL A 80 13.79 -21.49 33.11
C VAL A 80 12.46 -21.30 33.85
N ASP A 81 11.56 -20.52 33.27
CA ASP A 81 10.24 -20.19 33.82
C ASP A 81 9.23 -21.34 33.74
N ASP A 82 8.01 -21.08 34.21
CA ASP A 82 6.92 -22.05 34.24
C ASP A 82 6.43 -22.48 32.84
N MET A 83 6.72 -21.67 31.82
CA MET A 83 6.39 -21.94 30.43
C MET A 83 7.53 -22.64 29.66
N GLY A 84 8.62 -23.00 30.38
CA GLY A 84 9.77 -23.63 29.75
C GLY A 84 10.64 -22.68 28.94
N LYS A 85 10.57 -21.35 29.21
CA LYS A 85 11.37 -20.32 28.51
C LYS A 85 12.41 -19.72 29.44
N TRP A 86 13.53 -19.29 28.88
CA TRP A 86 14.57 -18.55 29.60
C TRP A 86 15.13 -17.44 28.73
N GLU A 87 15.63 -16.40 29.38
CA GLU A 87 16.27 -15.25 28.72
C GLU A 87 17.38 -14.70 29.63
N VAL A 88 18.47 -14.24 29.00
CA VAL A 88 19.50 -13.43 29.64
C VAL A 88 19.81 -12.21 28.78
N LYS A 89 20.37 -11.18 29.42
CA LYS A 89 20.94 -10.00 28.77
C LYS A 89 22.40 -9.89 29.18
N LEU A 90 23.29 -10.20 28.23
CA LEU A 90 24.72 -9.97 28.41
C LEU A 90 25.05 -8.48 28.22
N PRO A 91 26.11 -7.97 28.87
CA PRO A 91 26.52 -6.58 28.71
C PRO A 91 26.87 -6.26 27.26
N PRO A 92 26.71 -4.97 26.85
CA PRO A 92 27.09 -4.54 25.51
C PRO A 92 28.59 -4.70 25.26
N LEU A 93 28.93 -5.05 24.02
CA LEU A 93 30.30 -5.17 23.53
C LEU A 93 30.55 -4.20 22.38
N GLU A 94 31.77 -3.76 22.21
CA GLU A 94 32.22 -3.03 21.02
C GLU A 94 32.47 -4.00 19.86
N ALA A 95 32.35 -3.50 18.62
CA ALA A 95 32.65 -4.30 17.43
C ALA A 95 34.05 -4.91 17.47
N SER A 96 34.18 -6.14 17.06
CA SER A 96 35.43 -6.87 17.02
C SER A 96 35.49 -7.83 15.84
N VAL A 97 36.62 -7.85 15.16
CA VAL A 97 36.93 -8.84 14.11
C VAL A 97 37.44 -10.17 14.69
N GLU A 98 37.79 -10.18 15.97
CA GLU A 98 38.24 -11.39 16.67
C GLU A 98 36.99 -12.22 17.05
N PRO A 99 36.93 -13.49 16.61
CA PRO A 99 35.81 -14.35 16.87
C PRO A 99 35.72 -14.78 18.34
N LEU A 100 34.54 -14.77 18.87
CA LEU A 100 34.19 -15.23 20.21
C LEU A 100 33.49 -16.60 20.14
N LYS A 101 33.31 -17.20 21.33
CA LYS A 101 32.42 -18.36 21.55
C LYS A 101 31.27 -17.94 22.42
N LEU A 102 30.05 -18.28 22.01
CA LEU A 102 28.86 -18.23 22.86
C LEU A 102 28.61 -19.62 23.45
N LEU A 103 28.63 -19.73 24.77
CA LEU A 103 28.44 -20.98 25.46
C LEU A 103 27.19 -20.89 26.33
N VAL A 104 26.30 -21.87 26.19
CA VAL A 104 25.07 -22.01 26.97
C VAL A 104 25.14 -23.34 27.74
N LYS A 105 25.07 -23.26 29.04
CA LYS A 105 25.13 -24.41 29.95
C LYS A 105 23.84 -24.52 30.74
N GLY A 106 23.20 -25.64 30.65
CA GLY A 106 22.12 -26.13 31.48
C GLY A 106 22.44 -27.56 31.87
N LYS A 107 21.48 -28.47 31.79
CA LYS A 107 21.71 -29.93 31.91
C LYS A 107 22.55 -30.48 30.75
N ASN A 108 22.48 -29.85 29.62
CA ASN A 108 23.37 -30.03 28.46
C ASN A 108 24.23 -28.77 28.24
N GLN A 109 25.12 -28.83 27.26
CA GLN A 109 25.97 -27.72 26.87
C GLN A 109 25.90 -27.50 25.37
N ILE A 110 25.69 -26.25 24.96
CA ILE A 110 25.69 -25.82 23.55
C ILE A 110 26.80 -24.78 23.38
N GLU A 111 27.65 -24.96 22.40
CA GLU A 111 28.71 -24.02 22.04
C GLU A 111 28.52 -23.55 20.60
N PHE A 112 28.42 -22.24 20.40
CA PHE A 112 28.50 -21.62 19.09
C PHE A 112 29.85 -20.98 18.89
N LYS A 113 30.44 -21.24 17.72
CA LYS A 113 31.82 -20.82 17.34
C LYS A 113 31.76 -19.70 16.32
N ASP A 114 32.87 -18.98 16.21
CA ASP A 114 33.06 -17.92 15.20
C ASP A 114 31.95 -16.85 15.30
N VAL A 115 31.62 -16.43 16.55
CA VAL A 115 30.64 -15.37 16.84
C VAL A 115 31.37 -14.04 16.78
N LEU A 116 30.90 -13.15 15.89
CA LEU A 116 31.43 -11.80 15.72
C LEU A 116 30.52 -10.75 16.40
N ILE A 117 31.13 -9.65 16.82
CA ILE A 117 30.39 -8.46 17.31
C ILE A 117 30.49 -7.38 16.24
N GLY A 118 29.34 -6.88 15.78
CA GLY A 118 29.28 -5.92 14.67
C GLY A 118 27.93 -5.25 14.52
N GLU A 119 27.57 -4.91 13.30
CA GLU A 119 26.29 -4.33 12.95
C GLU A 119 25.37 -5.36 12.31
N VAL A 120 24.13 -5.48 12.78
CA VAL A 120 23.15 -6.42 12.24
C VAL A 120 22.01 -5.65 11.56
N TRP A 121 21.75 -5.99 10.31
CA TRP A 121 20.67 -5.39 9.53
C TRP A 121 19.62 -6.43 9.14
N LEU A 122 18.36 -6.12 9.42
CA LEU A 122 17.22 -6.90 8.94
C LEU A 122 16.90 -6.49 7.49
N CYS A 123 16.98 -7.42 6.56
CA CYS A 123 16.66 -7.25 5.14
C CYS A 123 15.29 -7.87 4.89
N SER A 124 14.25 -7.06 4.66
CA SER A 124 12.88 -7.58 4.50
C SER A 124 12.10 -6.87 3.40
N GLY A 125 10.99 -7.46 2.98
CA GLY A 125 10.17 -6.99 1.88
C GLY A 125 9.75 -8.11 0.93
N GLN A 126 9.59 -7.78 -0.36
CA GLN A 126 9.16 -8.75 -1.37
C GLN A 126 10.30 -9.16 -2.32
N SER A 127 9.97 -9.60 -3.53
CA SER A 127 10.91 -10.19 -4.50
C SER A 127 12.17 -9.35 -4.75
N ASN A 128 12.07 -8.04 -4.82
CA ASN A 128 13.22 -7.16 -5.03
C ASN A 128 14.21 -7.16 -3.84
N MET A 129 13.77 -7.46 -2.61
CA MET A 129 14.64 -7.72 -1.46
C MET A 129 15.10 -9.18 -1.43
N GLU A 130 14.24 -10.11 -1.82
CA GLU A 130 14.60 -11.53 -1.92
C GLU A 130 15.62 -11.81 -3.04
N TRP A 131 15.70 -10.94 -4.04
CA TRP A 131 16.55 -11.05 -5.22
C TRP A 131 18.00 -11.34 -4.83
N SER A 132 18.51 -12.46 -5.30
CA SER A 132 19.83 -12.92 -4.91
C SER A 132 20.97 -12.27 -5.71
N VAL A 133 22.18 -12.34 -5.19
CA VAL A 133 23.40 -11.89 -5.92
C VAL A 133 23.51 -12.63 -7.26
N ALA A 134 23.16 -13.91 -7.32
CA ALA A 134 23.17 -14.70 -8.56
C ALA A 134 22.20 -14.20 -9.63
N ALA A 135 21.16 -13.46 -9.24
CA ALA A 135 20.15 -12.89 -10.15
C ALA A 135 20.41 -11.40 -10.46
N SER A 136 21.39 -10.78 -9.83
CA SER A 136 21.71 -9.36 -10.02
C SER A 136 22.62 -9.10 -11.23
N GLY A 137 22.76 -7.84 -11.61
CA GLY A 137 23.71 -7.44 -12.66
C GLY A 137 25.15 -7.89 -12.31
N ASN A 138 25.91 -8.29 -13.32
CA ASN A 138 27.31 -8.73 -13.17
C ASN A 138 27.51 -9.90 -12.17
N ALA A 139 26.52 -10.75 -11.98
CA ALA A 139 26.46 -11.79 -10.96
C ALA A 139 27.72 -12.65 -10.86
N GLN A 140 28.26 -13.14 -11.98
CA GLN A 140 29.44 -14.00 -11.98
C GLN A 140 30.69 -13.31 -11.42
N GLN A 141 30.86 -12.02 -11.78
CA GLN A 141 32.00 -11.21 -11.31
C GLN A 141 31.85 -10.90 -9.81
N GLU A 142 30.65 -10.55 -9.38
CA GLU A 142 30.31 -10.25 -7.99
C GLU A 142 30.52 -11.48 -7.08
N ILE A 143 30.05 -12.66 -7.52
CA ILE A 143 30.24 -13.91 -6.79
C ILE A 143 31.74 -14.28 -6.70
N ALA A 144 32.48 -14.22 -7.80
CA ALA A 144 33.92 -14.55 -7.80
C ALA A 144 34.74 -13.59 -6.91
N ALA A 145 34.28 -12.34 -6.78
CA ALA A 145 34.92 -11.32 -5.93
C ALA A 145 34.47 -11.37 -4.46
N ALA A 146 33.52 -12.19 -4.08
CA ALA A 146 32.86 -12.19 -2.77
C ALA A 146 33.75 -12.80 -1.65
N LYS A 147 34.91 -12.22 -1.40
CA LYS A 147 35.85 -12.62 -0.35
C LYS A 147 35.76 -11.68 0.86
N TYR A 148 34.58 -11.68 1.54
CA TYR A 148 34.29 -10.77 2.65
C TYR A 148 33.96 -11.55 3.93
N PRO A 149 34.92 -12.20 4.61
CA PRO A 149 34.64 -13.08 5.75
C PRO A 149 34.05 -12.37 6.97
N LEU A 150 34.01 -11.06 7.02
CA LEU A 150 33.36 -10.26 8.04
C LEU A 150 31.88 -9.97 7.71
N ILE A 151 31.41 -10.32 6.51
CA ILE A 151 30.00 -10.27 6.16
C ILE A 151 29.38 -11.64 6.41
N ARG A 152 28.29 -11.69 7.12
CA ARG A 152 27.54 -12.90 7.45
C ARG A 152 26.09 -12.75 7.06
N HIS A 153 25.47 -13.85 6.66
CA HIS A 153 24.09 -13.84 6.21
C HIS A 153 23.32 -15.05 6.74
N ILE A 154 22.09 -14.83 7.20
CA ILE A 154 21.14 -15.90 7.51
C ILE A 154 19.84 -15.62 6.76
N LYS A 155 19.26 -16.65 6.12
CA LYS A 155 17.94 -16.57 5.47
C LYS A 155 16.90 -17.27 6.31
N VAL A 156 15.82 -16.54 6.65
CA VAL A 156 14.61 -17.09 7.25
C VAL A 156 13.80 -17.79 6.13
N PRO A 157 13.43 -19.06 6.28
CA PRO A 157 12.63 -19.78 5.28
C PRO A 157 11.25 -19.15 5.07
N LEU A 158 10.69 -19.37 3.88
CA LEU A 158 9.35 -18.90 3.51
C LEU A 158 8.29 -19.72 4.25
N VAL A 159 7.72 -19.16 5.30
CA VAL A 159 6.69 -19.78 6.13
C VAL A 159 5.59 -18.77 6.44
N GLN A 160 4.35 -19.11 6.13
CA GLN A 160 3.17 -18.38 6.60
C GLN A 160 2.55 -19.09 7.81
N SER A 161 2.03 -18.34 8.78
CA SER A 161 1.43 -18.93 9.96
C SER A 161 0.31 -18.07 10.55
N ASN A 162 -0.76 -18.72 11.00
CA ASN A 162 -1.84 -18.06 11.73
C ASN A 162 -1.49 -17.76 13.19
N VAL A 163 -0.39 -18.30 13.68
CA VAL A 163 0.12 -18.09 15.05
C VAL A 163 1.60 -17.74 15.01
N PRO A 164 2.10 -16.92 15.94
CA PRO A 164 3.52 -16.61 16.01
C PRO A 164 4.39 -17.86 16.19
N LEU A 165 5.41 -18.00 15.35
CA LEU A 165 6.41 -19.07 15.45
C LEU A 165 7.66 -18.56 16.19
N ASP A 166 8.08 -19.31 17.19
CA ASP A 166 9.24 -18.94 18.03
C ASP A 166 10.59 -19.35 17.43
N ASN A 167 10.61 -20.13 16.34
CA ASN A 167 11.83 -20.65 15.72
C ASN A 167 11.64 -20.92 14.21
N PHE A 168 12.73 -21.09 13.51
CA PHE A 168 12.81 -21.47 12.10
C PHE A 168 13.99 -22.40 11.82
N ASN A 169 14.12 -22.95 10.61
CA ASN A 169 15.28 -23.73 10.19
C ASN A 169 16.23 -22.85 9.38
N GLY A 170 17.49 -22.72 9.84
CA GLY A 170 18.48 -21.92 9.16
C GLY A 170 19.78 -21.86 9.93
N SER A 171 20.84 -21.32 9.30
CA SER A 171 22.13 -21.06 9.94
C SER A 171 22.82 -19.90 9.27
N TRP A 172 23.66 -19.20 10.02
CA TRP A 172 24.50 -18.15 9.49
C TRP A 172 25.57 -18.70 8.54
N GLN A 173 25.82 -17.98 7.48
CA GLN A 173 26.81 -18.30 6.45
C GLN A 173 27.86 -17.19 6.36
N VAL A 174 29.13 -17.58 6.21
CA VAL A 174 30.23 -16.66 5.94
C VAL A 174 30.19 -16.26 4.46
N CYS A 175 30.36 -14.99 4.15
CA CYS A 175 30.42 -14.52 2.76
C CYS A 175 31.73 -15.01 2.08
N SER A 176 31.52 -15.84 1.08
CA SER A 176 32.60 -16.37 0.21
C SER A 176 32.03 -16.55 -1.21
N PRO A 177 32.89 -16.81 -2.22
CA PRO A 177 32.42 -17.15 -3.57
C PRO A 177 31.44 -18.34 -3.62
N GLU A 178 31.53 -19.26 -2.66
CA GLU A 178 30.69 -20.46 -2.59
C GLU A 178 29.30 -20.15 -2.00
N THR A 179 29.15 -19.12 -1.17
CA THR A 179 27.91 -18.82 -0.43
C THR A 179 27.19 -17.57 -0.92
N ALA A 180 27.92 -16.57 -1.41
CA ALA A 180 27.37 -15.26 -1.74
C ALA A 180 26.28 -15.28 -2.82
N ALA A 181 26.28 -16.29 -3.70
CA ALA A 181 25.28 -16.44 -4.75
C ALA A 181 23.84 -16.40 -4.21
N GLY A 182 23.58 -16.96 -3.02
CA GLY A 182 22.28 -17.02 -2.37
C GLY A 182 21.94 -15.84 -1.44
N PHE A 183 22.86 -14.89 -1.25
CA PHE A 183 22.60 -13.74 -0.37
C PHE A 183 21.63 -12.75 -1.03
N THR A 184 20.82 -12.04 -0.22
CA THR A 184 20.05 -10.90 -0.72
C THR A 184 20.98 -9.87 -1.34
N ALA A 185 20.78 -9.54 -2.62
CA ALA A 185 21.69 -8.67 -3.35
C ALA A 185 21.73 -7.25 -2.74
N CYS A 186 20.56 -6.67 -2.43
CA CYS A 186 20.48 -5.35 -1.81
C CYS A 186 21.23 -5.32 -0.47
N GLY A 187 21.02 -6.33 0.38
CA GLY A 187 21.70 -6.47 1.65
C GLY A 187 23.20 -6.68 1.48
N TYR A 188 23.61 -7.55 0.57
CA TYR A 188 25.03 -7.84 0.30
C TYR A 188 25.79 -6.60 -0.17
N PHE A 189 25.26 -5.86 -1.16
CA PHE A 189 25.94 -4.66 -1.66
C PHE A 189 25.98 -3.54 -0.62
N MET A 190 24.91 -3.40 0.20
CA MET A 190 24.94 -2.50 1.36
C MET A 190 26.01 -2.91 2.37
N ALA A 191 26.03 -4.19 2.77
CA ALA A 191 26.99 -4.70 3.75
C ALA A 191 28.44 -4.55 3.29
N ARG A 192 28.71 -4.78 2.00
CA ARG A 192 30.03 -4.60 1.40
C ARG A 192 30.53 -3.16 1.56
N LYS A 193 29.67 -2.17 1.22
CA LYS A 193 30.01 -0.75 1.37
C LYS A 193 30.18 -0.36 2.84
N LEU A 194 29.30 -0.82 3.72
CA LEU A 194 29.42 -0.56 5.17
C LEU A 194 30.70 -1.18 5.74
N GLN A 195 31.01 -2.41 5.38
CA GLN A 195 32.22 -3.09 5.85
C GLN A 195 33.50 -2.41 5.33
N GLU A 196 33.48 -1.92 4.09
CA GLU A 196 34.59 -1.14 3.50
C GLU A 196 34.85 0.16 4.29
N GLU A 197 33.80 0.88 4.70
CA GLU A 197 33.89 2.17 5.39
C GLU A 197 34.16 2.05 6.90
N LEU A 198 33.54 1.06 7.53
CA LEU A 198 33.52 0.92 8.99
C LEU A 198 34.60 -0.06 9.50
N LYS A 199 35.07 -1.00 8.64
CA LYS A 199 36.04 -2.06 8.98
C LYS A 199 35.59 -2.97 10.12
N ILE A 200 34.30 -3.17 10.30
CA ILE A 200 33.68 -4.01 11.33
C ILE A 200 32.85 -5.12 10.71
N PRO A 201 32.50 -6.18 11.47
CA PRO A 201 31.58 -7.22 10.99
C PRO A 201 30.19 -6.70 10.69
N ILE A 202 29.57 -7.24 9.63
CA ILE A 202 28.19 -6.93 9.23
C ILE A 202 27.40 -8.23 9.12
N GLY A 203 26.32 -8.34 9.88
CA GLY A 203 25.36 -9.43 9.83
C GLY A 203 24.08 -9.01 9.06
N LEU A 204 23.61 -9.89 8.20
CA LEU A 204 22.39 -9.71 7.42
C LEU A 204 21.39 -10.81 7.78
N ILE A 205 20.22 -10.42 8.31
CA ILE A 205 19.09 -11.34 8.50
C ILE A 205 18.13 -11.10 7.36
N ASN A 206 18.03 -12.05 6.42
CA ASN A 206 17.12 -11.93 5.27
C ASN A 206 15.79 -12.64 5.57
N SER A 207 14.73 -11.85 5.70
CA SER A 207 13.35 -12.30 5.85
C SER A 207 12.48 -11.58 4.81
N SER A 208 12.39 -12.15 3.61
CA SER A 208 11.71 -11.57 2.45
C SER A 208 10.99 -12.65 1.64
N TRP A 209 9.86 -12.29 0.99
CA TRP A 209 9.07 -13.20 0.17
C TRP A 209 8.45 -12.47 -1.02
N GLY A 210 8.74 -12.93 -2.24
CA GLY A 210 8.27 -12.34 -3.50
C GLY A 210 6.76 -12.25 -3.62
N GLY A 211 6.28 -11.17 -4.25
CA GLY A 211 4.87 -10.94 -4.54
C GLY A 211 4.01 -10.56 -3.33
N THR A 212 4.58 -10.31 -2.15
CA THR A 212 3.80 -10.07 -0.93
C THR A 212 3.49 -8.59 -0.71
N ARG A 213 2.32 -8.34 -0.14
CA ARG A 213 1.88 -7.02 0.33
C ARG A 213 2.57 -6.65 1.66
N VAL A 214 2.36 -5.43 2.15
CA VAL A 214 2.94 -4.96 3.42
C VAL A 214 2.19 -5.52 4.65
N GLU A 215 0.88 -5.77 4.53
CA GLU A 215 0.03 -6.21 5.64
C GLU A 215 0.45 -7.55 6.26
N PRO A 216 0.86 -8.58 5.50
CA PRO A 216 1.35 -9.84 6.07
C PRO A 216 2.54 -9.69 7.03
N TRP A 217 3.40 -8.70 6.81
CA TRP A 217 4.60 -8.43 7.61
C TRP A 217 4.34 -7.61 8.87
N THR A 218 3.13 -7.04 8.98
CA THR A 218 2.76 -6.11 10.04
C THR A 218 2.20 -6.88 11.25
N PRO A 219 2.76 -6.67 12.46
CA PRO A 219 2.23 -7.28 13.67
C PRO A 219 0.89 -6.66 14.09
N PRO A 220 0.03 -7.38 14.85
CA PRO A 220 -1.26 -6.85 15.32
C PRO A 220 -1.15 -5.50 16.03
N VAL A 221 -0.14 -5.31 16.88
CA VAL A 221 0.11 -4.05 17.62
C VAL A 221 0.36 -2.87 16.68
N GLY A 222 0.90 -3.11 15.48
CA GLY A 222 1.09 -2.08 14.46
C GLY A 222 -0.24 -1.58 13.89
N PHE A 223 -1.15 -2.49 13.53
CA PHE A 223 -2.49 -2.13 13.05
C PHE A 223 -3.31 -1.41 14.12
N GLN A 224 -3.20 -1.84 15.37
CA GLN A 224 -3.93 -1.24 16.49
C GLN A 224 -3.71 0.27 16.64
N LYS A 225 -2.52 0.76 16.28
CA LYS A 225 -2.11 2.16 16.46
C LYS A 225 -2.52 3.09 15.32
N VAL A 226 -3.06 2.57 14.23
CA VAL A 226 -3.38 3.33 13.03
C VAL A 226 -4.88 3.27 12.76
N GLU A 227 -5.59 4.37 13.00
CA GLU A 227 -7.05 4.44 12.89
C GLU A 227 -7.56 4.03 11.50
N ALA A 228 -6.86 4.42 10.43
CA ALA A 228 -7.19 4.05 9.06
C ALA A 228 -7.09 2.53 8.77
N LEU A 229 -6.58 1.74 9.70
CA LEU A 229 -6.41 0.28 9.58
C LEU A 229 -7.15 -0.47 10.69
N ARG A 230 -8.14 0.17 11.31
CA ARG A 230 -8.94 -0.41 12.40
C ARG A 230 -9.68 -1.68 11.95
N ASP A 231 -10.23 -1.69 10.77
CA ASP A 231 -10.92 -2.84 10.17
C ASP A 231 -9.97 -4.03 9.97
N VAL A 232 -8.74 -3.78 9.54
CA VAL A 232 -7.70 -4.81 9.44
C VAL A 232 -7.36 -5.37 10.82
N TYR A 233 -7.16 -4.49 11.81
CA TYR A 233 -6.92 -4.90 13.19
C TYR A 233 -8.04 -5.77 13.75
N GLU A 234 -9.29 -5.35 13.61
CA GLU A 234 -10.46 -6.09 14.07
C GLU A 234 -10.58 -7.46 13.36
N SER A 235 -10.31 -7.50 12.07
CA SER A 235 -10.26 -8.73 11.28
C SER A 235 -9.18 -9.71 11.79
N VAL A 236 -7.99 -9.20 12.13
CA VAL A 236 -6.91 -10.01 12.72
C VAL A 236 -7.31 -10.53 14.09
N MET A 237 -7.82 -9.66 14.99
CA MET A 237 -8.21 -10.03 16.33
C MET A 237 -9.38 -11.02 16.35
N GLY A 238 -10.32 -10.88 15.42
CA GLY A 238 -11.44 -11.83 15.24
C GLY A 238 -11.00 -13.24 14.84
N ARG A 239 -9.79 -13.41 14.31
CA ARG A 239 -9.21 -14.70 13.88
C ARG A 239 -8.09 -15.22 14.79
N THR A 240 -7.66 -14.41 15.74
CA THR A 240 -6.55 -14.77 16.62
C THR A 240 -7.07 -15.49 17.87
N PRO A 241 -6.75 -16.78 18.09
CA PRO A 241 -7.16 -17.52 19.28
C PRO A 241 -6.71 -16.83 20.57
N GLY A 242 -7.58 -16.84 21.59
CA GLY A 242 -7.30 -16.24 22.89
C GLY A 242 -7.65 -14.76 23.02
N THR A 243 -8.07 -14.10 21.92
CA THR A 243 -8.63 -12.74 22.00
C THR A 243 -10.10 -12.78 22.43
N ASP A 244 -10.59 -11.69 23.02
CA ASP A 244 -11.99 -11.57 23.43
C ASP A 244 -12.92 -11.62 22.20
N ALA A 245 -12.53 -10.99 21.09
CA ALA A 245 -13.29 -10.97 19.84
C ALA A 245 -13.50 -12.39 19.29
N TYR A 246 -12.40 -13.16 19.16
CA TYR A 246 -12.45 -14.55 18.70
C TYR A 246 -13.28 -15.42 19.67
N THR A 247 -12.97 -15.37 20.97
CA THR A 247 -13.59 -16.20 21.99
C THR A 247 -15.10 -15.94 22.07
N THR A 248 -15.51 -14.68 22.10
CA THR A 248 -16.93 -14.29 22.15
C THR A 248 -17.69 -14.79 20.93
N ARG A 249 -17.14 -14.57 19.73
CA ARG A 249 -17.82 -14.97 18.48
C ARG A 249 -17.88 -16.48 18.32
N LEU A 250 -16.80 -17.19 18.65
CA LEU A 250 -16.76 -18.65 18.59
C LEU A 250 -17.71 -19.29 19.60
N THR A 251 -17.76 -18.77 20.85
CA THR A 251 -18.70 -19.24 21.88
C THR A 251 -20.15 -19.09 21.42
N LYS A 252 -20.49 -17.95 20.79
CA LYS A 252 -21.82 -17.74 20.20
C LYS A 252 -22.13 -18.80 19.13
N HIS A 253 -21.19 -19.07 18.22
CA HIS A 253 -21.36 -20.08 17.16
C HIS A 253 -21.53 -21.49 17.72
N ILE A 254 -20.74 -21.87 18.74
CA ILE A 254 -20.88 -23.15 19.42
C ILE A 254 -22.29 -23.29 20.00
N LYS A 255 -22.83 -22.25 20.64
CA LYS A 255 -24.19 -22.27 21.16
C LYS A 255 -25.26 -22.39 20.06
N GLU A 256 -25.04 -21.76 18.90
CA GLU A 256 -25.91 -21.91 17.73
C GLU A 256 -25.94 -23.37 17.23
N LEU A 257 -24.77 -24.04 17.19
CA LEU A 257 -24.63 -25.45 16.83
C LEU A 257 -25.29 -26.38 17.87
N GLU A 258 -25.15 -26.13 19.16
CA GLU A 258 -25.81 -26.89 20.22
C GLU A 258 -27.35 -26.80 20.08
N ASN A 259 -27.89 -25.61 19.87
CA ASN A 259 -29.30 -25.39 19.63
C ASN A 259 -29.80 -26.10 18.38
N TRP A 260 -29.04 -26.03 17.29
CA TRP A 260 -29.35 -26.74 16.06
C TRP A 260 -29.33 -28.27 16.27
N THR A 261 -28.30 -28.78 16.93
CA THR A 261 -28.16 -30.22 17.25
C THR A 261 -29.35 -30.74 18.03
N ALA A 262 -29.82 -29.99 19.04
CA ALA A 262 -30.99 -30.35 19.82
C ALA A 262 -32.25 -30.44 18.95
N ARG A 263 -32.49 -29.44 18.10
CA ARG A 263 -33.65 -29.41 17.17
C ARG A 263 -33.55 -30.51 16.12
N ALA A 264 -32.39 -30.70 15.50
CA ALA A 264 -32.14 -31.72 14.49
C ALA A 264 -32.46 -33.17 15.03
N LYS A 265 -32.08 -33.44 16.28
CA LYS A 265 -32.41 -34.70 16.96
C LYS A 265 -33.91 -34.89 17.17
N GLN A 266 -34.66 -33.82 17.48
CA GLN A 266 -36.12 -33.84 17.62
C GLN A 266 -36.79 -34.08 16.27
N GLN A 267 -36.38 -33.32 15.22
CA GLN A 267 -36.91 -33.49 13.85
C GLN A 267 -36.65 -34.88 13.30
N LEU A 268 -35.45 -35.40 13.53
CA LEU A 268 -35.12 -36.81 13.09
C LEU A 268 -36.04 -37.83 13.79
N LYS A 269 -36.31 -37.66 15.09
CA LYS A 269 -37.24 -38.58 15.82
C LYS A 269 -38.69 -38.45 15.33
N ALA A 270 -39.07 -37.24 14.89
CA ALA A 270 -40.40 -36.97 14.37
C ALA A 270 -40.55 -37.36 12.89
N ASN A 271 -39.50 -37.87 12.22
CA ASN A 271 -39.44 -38.10 10.77
C ASN A 271 -39.69 -36.81 9.94
N GLU A 272 -39.27 -35.66 10.47
CA GLU A 272 -39.33 -34.38 9.81
C GLU A 272 -38.01 -34.07 9.08
N LEU A 273 -38.08 -33.19 8.08
CA LEU A 273 -36.88 -32.73 7.37
C LEU A 273 -35.97 -31.93 8.34
N VAL A 274 -34.73 -32.37 8.48
CA VAL A 274 -33.72 -31.69 9.31
C VAL A 274 -33.17 -30.52 8.51
N SER A 275 -33.25 -29.32 9.11
CA SER A 275 -32.67 -28.11 8.53
C SER A 275 -31.13 -28.15 8.50
N PRO A 276 -30.45 -27.47 7.55
CA PRO A 276 -29.00 -27.38 7.54
C PRO A 276 -28.42 -26.81 8.83
N SER A 277 -27.20 -27.23 9.19
CA SER A 277 -26.47 -26.64 10.33
C SER A 277 -26.08 -25.19 10.07
N PRO A 278 -25.89 -24.37 11.10
CA PRO A 278 -25.28 -23.07 10.97
C PRO A 278 -23.91 -23.19 10.30
N ASN A 279 -23.65 -22.31 9.32
CA ASN A 279 -22.34 -22.23 8.68
C ASN A 279 -21.28 -21.69 9.66
N TYR A 280 -20.04 -22.16 9.51
CA TYR A 280 -18.92 -21.58 10.25
C TYR A 280 -18.77 -20.09 9.87
N PRO A 281 -18.64 -19.17 10.86
CA PRO A 281 -18.52 -17.74 10.57
C PRO A 281 -17.25 -17.41 9.79
N ASN A 282 -17.38 -16.73 8.66
CA ASN A 282 -16.22 -16.35 7.83
C ASN A 282 -15.23 -15.47 8.57
N GLU A 283 -15.69 -14.65 9.49
CA GLU A 283 -14.86 -13.77 10.33
C GLU A 283 -13.98 -14.52 11.34
N LEU A 284 -14.25 -15.81 11.58
CA LEU A 284 -13.42 -16.70 12.39
C LEU A 284 -12.54 -17.64 11.57
N ALA A 285 -12.78 -17.72 10.27
CA ALA A 285 -12.00 -18.60 9.40
C ALA A 285 -10.52 -18.18 9.42
N PRO A 286 -9.58 -19.10 9.68
CA PRO A 286 -8.16 -18.80 9.62
C PRO A 286 -7.77 -18.16 8.29
N PHE A 287 -6.82 -17.24 8.32
CA PHE A 287 -6.19 -16.77 7.10
C PHE A 287 -5.49 -17.92 6.37
N GLY A 288 -5.51 -17.91 5.04
CA GLY A 288 -5.01 -19.00 4.19
C GLY A 288 -3.87 -18.63 3.26
N SER A 289 -3.57 -17.34 3.14
CA SER A 289 -2.64 -16.82 2.15
C SER A 289 -1.48 -16.04 2.78
N ASN A 290 -0.32 -16.09 2.13
CA ASN A 290 0.81 -15.21 2.46
C ASN A 290 0.55 -13.72 2.15
N GLN A 291 -0.63 -13.39 1.61
CA GLN A 291 -1.11 -12.01 1.39
C GLN A 291 -1.97 -11.50 2.54
N ASP A 292 -2.43 -12.41 3.41
CA ASP A 292 -3.30 -12.04 4.52
C ASP A 292 -2.53 -11.35 5.66
N PRO A 293 -3.17 -10.43 6.39
CA PRO A 293 -2.50 -9.70 7.46
C PRO A 293 -1.84 -10.60 8.49
N THR A 294 -0.67 -10.20 8.98
CA THR A 294 0.13 -10.86 10.04
C THR A 294 0.74 -12.23 9.70
N MET A 295 0.37 -12.86 8.60
CA MET A 295 0.80 -14.24 8.30
C MET A 295 2.32 -14.40 8.20
N LEU A 296 3.03 -13.43 7.63
CA LEU A 296 4.48 -13.45 7.50
C LEU A 296 5.19 -12.87 8.73
N TYR A 297 4.55 -11.94 9.42
CA TYR A 297 5.00 -11.56 10.75
C TYR A 297 5.05 -12.80 11.68
N ASN A 298 3.97 -13.55 11.74
CA ASN A 298 3.89 -14.77 12.55
C ASN A 298 4.91 -15.83 12.13
N GLY A 299 5.06 -16.06 10.83
CA GLY A 299 5.91 -17.14 10.28
C GLY A 299 7.38 -16.81 10.16
N MET A 300 7.74 -15.54 9.92
CA MET A 300 9.08 -15.17 9.47
C MET A 300 9.73 -14.04 10.28
N ILE A 301 8.97 -13.22 11.00
CA ILE A 301 9.51 -12.10 11.78
C ILE A 301 9.50 -12.41 13.27
N HIS A 302 8.44 -13.02 13.80
CA HIS A 302 8.30 -13.25 15.24
C HIS A 302 9.48 -14.02 15.83
N SER A 303 10.00 -15.02 15.13
CA SER A 303 11.11 -15.86 15.58
C SER A 303 12.45 -15.13 15.73
N ILE A 304 12.57 -13.93 15.18
CA ILE A 304 13.79 -13.09 15.28
C ILE A 304 13.57 -11.82 16.12
N VAL A 305 12.35 -11.59 16.60
CA VAL A 305 12.07 -10.45 17.48
C VAL A 305 12.93 -10.53 18.75
N GLY A 306 13.59 -9.41 19.05
CA GLY A 306 14.51 -9.32 20.19
C GLY A 306 15.95 -9.71 19.90
N TYR A 307 16.27 -10.29 18.73
CA TYR A 307 17.66 -10.33 18.28
C TYR A 307 18.15 -8.90 18.02
N GLY A 308 19.32 -8.55 18.55
CA GLY A 308 19.83 -7.19 18.43
C GLY A 308 20.06 -6.81 16.97
N ILE A 309 19.49 -5.69 16.55
CA ILE A 309 19.70 -5.13 15.21
C ILE A 309 20.08 -3.65 15.27
N ARG A 310 20.86 -3.20 14.30
CA ARG A 310 21.07 -1.76 14.08
C ARG A 310 19.81 -1.14 13.49
N GLY A 311 19.25 -1.77 12.47
CA GLY A 311 18.10 -1.27 11.74
C GLY A 311 17.56 -2.27 10.73
N ALA A 312 16.60 -1.81 9.94
CA ALA A 312 15.99 -2.60 8.87
C ALA A 312 16.12 -1.89 7.53
N ILE A 313 16.31 -2.68 6.47
CA ILE A 313 16.16 -2.25 5.09
C ILE A 313 14.97 -2.96 4.46
N TRP A 314 14.18 -2.21 3.69
CA TRP A 314 12.91 -2.67 3.16
C TRP A 314 12.78 -2.40 1.66
N TYR A 315 12.47 -3.44 0.87
CA TYR A 315 12.17 -3.26 -0.54
C TYR A 315 10.87 -3.99 -0.88
N GLN A 316 9.79 -3.23 -0.96
CA GLN A 316 8.44 -3.71 -1.23
C GLN A 316 7.55 -2.53 -1.63
N GLY A 317 6.53 -2.77 -2.40
CA GLY A 317 5.54 -1.79 -2.81
C GLY A 317 4.77 -2.23 -4.04
N GLU A 318 5.35 -3.05 -4.88
CA GLU A 318 4.78 -3.47 -6.16
C GLU A 318 3.42 -4.15 -6.00
N SER A 319 3.23 -4.92 -4.91
CA SER A 319 1.94 -5.57 -4.60
C SER A 319 0.90 -4.62 -3.96
N ASN A 320 1.28 -3.37 -3.63
CA ASN A 320 0.40 -2.34 -3.08
C ASN A 320 0.33 -1.08 -3.98
N HIS A 321 0.89 -1.12 -5.19
CA HIS A 321 1.13 0.05 -6.06
C HIS A 321 -0.13 0.87 -6.39
N ASN A 322 -1.31 0.29 -6.27
CA ASN A 322 -2.59 0.93 -6.57
C ASN A 322 -3.28 1.58 -5.35
N GLU A 323 -2.62 1.64 -4.19
CA GLU A 323 -3.25 2.10 -2.94
C GLU A 323 -3.00 3.59 -2.63
N GLY A 324 -2.13 4.26 -3.37
CA GLY A 324 -1.81 5.67 -3.12
C GLY A 324 -1.44 5.92 -1.65
N MET A 325 -1.98 6.97 -1.05
CA MET A 325 -1.65 7.42 0.31
C MET A 325 -2.00 6.43 1.44
N LEU A 326 -2.87 5.43 1.19
CA LEU A 326 -3.14 4.38 2.19
C LEU A 326 -1.86 3.59 2.53
N TYR A 327 -0.92 3.48 1.59
CA TYR A 327 0.37 2.84 1.82
C TYR A 327 1.19 3.53 2.93
N LEU A 328 1.11 4.85 3.07
CA LEU A 328 1.74 5.57 4.19
C LEU A 328 1.20 5.07 5.54
N GLU A 329 -0.12 4.91 5.68
CA GLU A 329 -0.73 4.42 6.91
C GLU A 329 -0.29 2.98 7.22
N LYS A 330 -0.21 2.13 6.20
CA LYS A 330 0.32 0.77 6.34
C LYS A 330 1.80 0.75 6.74
N LYS A 331 2.60 1.66 6.21
CA LYS A 331 4.02 1.81 6.61
C LYS A 331 4.16 2.32 8.04
N LYS A 332 3.29 3.21 8.51
CA LYS A 332 3.22 3.60 9.93
C LYS A 332 2.97 2.39 10.83
N ALA A 333 2.02 1.53 10.43
CA ALA A 333 1.70 0.31 11.17
C ALA A 333 2.88 -0.68 11.20
N LEU A 334 3.51 -0.94 10.05
CA LEU A 334 4.66 -1.85 9.96
C LEU A 334 5.84 -1.35 10.81
N ILE A 335 6.29 -0.13 10.58
CA ILE A 335 7.46 0.46 11.24
C ILE A 335 7.22 0.63 12.73
N GLY A 336 6.06 1.19 13.10
CA GLY A 336 5.68 1.38 14.49
C GLY A 336 5.54 0.07 15.26
N GLY A 337 4.91 -0.93 14.63
CA GLY A 337 4.74 -2.26 15.21
C GLY A 337 6.06 -3.00 15.43
N TRP A 338 6.97 -2.98 14.45
CA TRP A 338 8.28 -3.60 14.62
C TRP A 338 9.11 -2.90 15.71
N ARG A 339 9.18 -1.56 15.71
CA ARG A 339 9.91 -0.80 16.75
C ARG A 339 9.39 -1.07 18.15
N GLU A 340 8.07 -1.24 18.32
CA GLU A 340 7.49 -1.62 19.61
C GLU A 340 7.93 -3.00 20.05
N LEU A 341 7.89 -4.00 19.16
CA LEU A 341 8.29 -5.37 19.49
C LEU A 341 9.78 -5.49 19.84
N TRP A 342 10.64 -4.71 19.19
CA TRP A 342 12.06 -4.65 19.56
C TRP A 342 12.36 -3.74 20.76
N GLY A 343 11.38 -2.92 21.19
CA GLY A 343 11.58 -1.92 22.23
C GLY A 343 12.63 -0.85 21.87
N GLN A 344 12.80 -0.60 20.56
CA GLN A 344 13.85 0.27 20.05
C GLN A 344 13.37 1.04 18.80
N GLU A 345 13.61 2.35 18.76
CA GLU A 345 13.37 3.18 17.59
C GLU A 345 14.57 3.10 16.62
N PHE A 346 14.75 1.95 15.99
CA PHE A 346 15.84 1.69 15.05
C PHE A 346 15.61 2.38 13.70
N PRO A 347 16.69 2.67 12.92
CA PRO A 347 16.61 3.14 11.54
C PRO A 347 15.86 2.18 10.62
N PHE A 348 15.03 2.74 9.75
CA PHE A 348 14.27 1.99 8.76
C PHE A 348 14.45 2.64 7.38
N TYR A 349 15.33 2.06 6.56
CA TYR A 349 15.59 2.55 5.21
C TYR A 349 14.84 1.73 4.19
N TYR A 350 14.28 2.38 3.18
CA TYR A 350 13.46 1.66 2.20
C TYR A 350 13.71 2.15 0.78
N VAL A 351 13.35 1.29 -0.16
CA VAL A 351 13.55 1.52 -1.58
C VAL A 351 12.21 1.90 -2.21
N GLN A 352 12.18 2.99 -2.96
CA GLN A 352 11.07 3.36 -3.82
C GLN A 352 11.00 2.34 -4.96
N ILE A 353 9.81 1.81 -5.27
CA ILE A 353 9.65 0.86 -6.36
C ILE A 353 9.96 1.50 -7.70
N ALA A 354 10.54 0.73 -8.59
CA ALA A 354 10.98 1.20 -9.90
C ALA A 354 9.80 1.45 -10.86
N PRO A 355 9.96 2.32 -11.87
CA PRO A 355 9.06 2.39 -13.00
C PRO A 355 8.84 1.01 -13.65
N TYR A 356 7.57 0.68 -13.93
CA TYR A 356 7.21 -0.60 -14.54
C TYR A 356 5.87 -0.52 -15.28
N HIS A 357 5.73 -1.34 -16.31
CA HIS A 357 4.54 -1.41 -17.14
C HIS A 357 3.46 -2.28 -16.50
N TYR A 358 2.62 -1.70 -15.64
CA TYR A 358 1.47 -2.38 -15.02
C TYR A 358 0.25 -2.50 -15.96
N GLY A 359 0.45 -3.03 -17.18
CA GLY A 359 -0.65 -3.19 -18.15
C GLY A 359 -1.37 -1.88 -18.47
N ASP A 360 -2.69 -1.95 -18.64
CA ASP A 360 -3.56 -0.82 -19.00
C ASP A 360 -4.02 0.02 -17.79
N GLU A 361 -3.37 -0.11 -16.64
CA GLU A 361 -3.68 0.71 -15.45
C GLU A 361 -3.34 2.19 -15.68
N ASP A 362 -3.98 3.06 -14.88
CA ASP A 362 -3.77 4.53 -14.91
C ASP A 362 -2.28 4.88 -15.04
N PRO A 363 -1.87 5.63 -16.06
CA PRO A 363 -0.47 6.04 -16.24
C PRO A 363 0.13 6.77 -15.04
N THR A 364 -0.69 7.40 -14.20
CA THR A 364 -0.24 8.15 -13.01
C THR A 364 -0.22 7.31 -11.72
N ILE A 365 -0.61 6.04 -11.78
CA ILE A 365 -0.79 5.18 -10.60
C ILE A 365 0.48 5.06 -9.77
N LEU A 366 1.63 4.84 -10.41
CA LEU A 366 2.91 4.78 -9.70
C LEU A 366 3.35 6.13 -9.15
N ALA A 367 3.10 7.22 -9.86
CA ALA A 367 3.44 8.55 -9.36
C ALA A 367 2.71 8.88 -8.05
N LYS A 368 1.42 8.53 -7.96
CA LYS A 368 0.61 8.62 -6.73
C LYS A 368 1.15 7.70 -5.62
N PHE A 369 1.62 6.52 -5.97
CA PHE A 369 2.22 5.59 -5.03
C PHE A 369 3.62 6.04 -4.57
N TRP A 370 4.46 6.57 -5.47
CA TRP A 370 5.76 7.15 -5.12
C TRP A 370 5.63 8.36 -4.19
N GLU A 371 4.57 9.16 -4.35
CA GLU A 371 4.23 10.24 -3.41
C GLU A 371 3.96 9.68 -2.00
N ALA A 372 3.20 8.57 -1.89
CA ALA A 372 2.98 7.90 -0.62
C ALA A 372 4.29 7.31 -0.04
N GLN A 373 5.16 6.73 -0.88
CA GLN A 373 6.48 6.26 -0.45
C GLN A 373 7.35 7.43 0.03
N ALA A 374 7.36 8.56 -0.67
CA ALA A 374 8.09 9.75 -0.23
C ALA A 374 7.57 10.29 1.11
N ALA A 375 6.24 10.28 1.32
CA ALA A 375 5.63 10.72 2.57
C ALA A 375 6.03 9.86 3.79
N VAL A 376 6.46 8.61 3.61
CA VAL A 376 6.98 7.76 4.70
C VAL A 376 8.21 8.39 5.38
N GLN A 377 8.96 9.27 4.72
CA GLN A 377 10.09 10.00 5.30
C GLN A 377 9.67 10.93 6.46
N SER A 378 8.38 11.21 6.62
CA SER A 378 7.84 11.92 7.79
C SER A 378 7.92 11.10 9.09
N ILE A 379 8.12 9.78 8.99
CA ILE A 379 8.34 8.91 10.16
C ILE A 379 9.80 9.08 10.61
N PRO A 380 10.07 9.36 11.90
CA PRO A 380 11.43 9.53 12.39
C PRO A 380 12.37 8.37 12.04
N LYS A 381 13.63 8.66 11.82
CA LYS A 381 14.70 7.68 11.49
C LYS A 381 14.37 6.79 10.29
N THR A 382 13.74 7.36 9.27
CA THR A 382 13.55 6.71 7.97
C THR A 382 14.41 7.39 6.89
N GLY A 383 14.54 6.73 5.75
CA GLY A 383 15.19 7.27 4.56
C GLY A 383 14.81 6.45 3.34
N MET A 384 14.69 7.10 2.19
CA MET A 384 14.23 6.50 0.95
C MET A 384 15.35 6.50 -0.10
N VAL A 385 15.49 5.37 -0.78
CA VAL A 385 16.31 5.22 -1.99
C VAL A 385 15.43 5.33 -3.22
N VAL A 386 15.72 6.25 -4.13
CA VAL A 386 15.05 6.41 -5.41
C VAL A 386 15.72 5.53 -6.46
N THR A 387 14.93 4.94 -7.38
CA THR A 387 15.39 3.93 -8.35
C THR A 387 14.94 4.18 -9.79
N ASN A 388 14.37 5.35 -10.10
CA ASN A 388 13.84 5.68 -11.43
C ASN A 388 14.92 5.84 -12.52
N ASP A 389 16.19 5.83 -12.15
CA ASP A 389 17.35 5.92 -13.05
C ASP A 389 18.03 4.56 -13.34
N ILE A 390 17.65 3.52 -12.60
CA ILE A 390 18.19 2.16 -12.72
C ILE A 390 17.11 1.13 -13.04
N ALA A 391 15.92 1.62 -13.40
CA ALA A 391 14.79 0.80 -13.81
C ALA A 391 15.02 0.11 -15.15
N THR A 392 14.26 -0.94 -15.36
CA THR A 392 14.01 -1.55 -16.66
C THR A 392 12.50 -1.68 -16.80
N VAL A 393 11.84 -0.75 -17.48
CA VAL A 393 10.36 -0.61 -17.48
C VAL A 393 9.58 -1.85 -17.89
N ASN A 394 10.24 -2.81 -18.55
CA ASN A 394 9.67 -4.10 -18.94
C ASN A 394 10.02 -5.24 -17.97
N ASP A 395 10.78 -4.98 -16.92
CA ASP A 395 11.12 -5.95 -15.88
C ASP A 395 10.91 -5.32 -14.51
N ILE A 396 9.98 -5.88 -13.73
CA ILE A 396 9.66 -5.43 -12.38
C ILE A 396 10.84 -5.62 -11.39
N HIS A 397 11.87 -6.38 -11.80
CA HIS A 397 13.05 -6.67 -11.02
C HIS A 397 14.32 -6.05 -11.65
N PRO A 398 14.56 -4.73 -11.49
CA PRO A 398 15.78 -4.12 -12.01
C PRO A 398 17.03 -4.88 -11.54
N PRO A 399 17.90 -5.35 -12.45
CA PRO A 399 19.05 -6.19 -12.07
C PRO A 399 20.16 -5.42 -11.36
N ASN A 400 20.19 -4.08 -11.48
CA ASN A 400 21.18 -3.23 -10.80
C ASN A 400 20.85 -3.09 -9.29
N LYS A 401 21.19 -4.14 -8.52
CA LYS A 401 21.09 -4.11 -7.06
C LYS A 401 22.32 -3.48 -6.40
N GLN A 402 23.39 -3.28 -7.18
CA GLN A 402 24.62 -2.61 -6.74
C GLN A 402 24.32 -1.18 -6.28
N ASP A 403 23.67 -0.37 -7.13
CA ASP A 403 23.33 1.00 -6.78
C ASP A 403 22.28 1.08 -5.68
N VAL A 404 21.32 0.15 -5.64
CA VAL A 404 20.36 0.07 -4.53
C VAL A 404 21.09 -0.14 -3.20
N GLY A 405 21.97 -1.13 -3.12
CA GLY A 405 22.75 -1.41 -1.91
C GLY A 405 23.70 -0.27 -1.54
N LEU A 406 24.34 0.35 -2.53
CA LEU A 406 25.19 1.53 -2.32
C LEU A 406 24.37 2.69 -1.70
N ARG A 407 23.22 3.03 -2.26
CA ARG A 407 22.37 4.13 -1.77
C ARG A 407 21.84 3.86 -0.36
N LEU A 408 21.47 2.61 -0.04
CA LEU A 408 21.11 2.20 1.32
C LEU A 408 22.29 2.37 2.29
N ALA A 409 23.51 1.99 1.87
CA ALA A 409 24.71 2.18 2.68
C ALA A 409 25.03 3.67 2.92
N LEU A 410 24.88 4.53 1.90
CA LEU A 410 25.08 5.98 2.04
C LEU A 410 24.13 6.57 3.08
N LEU A 411 22.85 6.20 3.05
CA LEU A 411 21.88 6.63 4.07
C LEU A 411 22.33 6.23 5.48
N ALA A 412 22.73 4.96 5.67
CA ALA A 412 23.21 4.50 6.96
C ALA A 412 24.49 5.22 7.39
N LEU A 413 25.47 5.36 6.51
CA LEU A 413 26.74 6.04 6.79
C LEU A 413 26.52 7.48 7.24
N GLN A 414 25.65 8.22 6.56
CA GLN A 414 25.34 9.60 6.91
C GLN A 414 24.54 9.71 8.22
N LYS A 415 23.44 8.94 8.32
CA LYS A 415 22.45 9.13 9.39
C LYS A 415 22.83 8.41 10.70
N ASP A 416 23.54 7.28 10.62
CA ASP A 416 23.84 6.42 11.78
C ASP A 416 25.31 6.31 12.15
N TYR A 417 26.22 6.53 11.21
CA TYR A 417 27.66 6.35 11.42
C TYR A 417 28.48 7.64 11.36
N GLY A 418 27.80 8.80 11.33
CA GLY A 418 28.42 10.11 11.47
C GLY A 418 29.27 10.58 10.28
N LYS A 419 29.08 9.99 9.08
CA LYS A 419 29.76 10.42 7.85
C LYS A 419 29.01 11.59 7.23
N THR A 420 29.08 12.78 7.86
CA THR A 420 28.30 13.96 7.50
C THR A 420 28.72 14.64 6.20
N ASP A 421 29.89 14.31 5.66
CA ASP A 421 30.41 14.77 4.37
C ASP A 421 29.77 14.04 3.15
N ILE A 422 29.00 12.99 3.39
CA ILE A 422 28.30 12.23 2.35
C ILE A 422 26.95 12.88 2.05
N VAL A 423 26.61 13.05 0.79
CA VAL A 423 25.23 13.35 0.34
C VAL A 423 24.55 12.01 0.04
N ALA A 424 23.65 11.61 0.92
CA ALA A 424 22.99 10.29 0.86
C ALA A 424 21.53 10.34 0.43
N GLU A 425 20.90 11.50 0.52
CA GLU A 425 19.49 11.71 0.15
C GLU A 425 19.40 12.27 -1.26
N SER A 426 18.39 11.81 -2.00
CA SER A 426 18.04 12.35 -3.32
C SER A 426 17.69 13.83 -3.25
N PRO A 427 17.95 14.62 -4.33
CA PRO A 427 17.49 16.00 -4.37
C PRO A 427 15.97 16.10 -4.22
N GLU A 428 15.51 17.08 -3.47
CA GLU A 428 14.11 17.31 -3.14
C GLU A 428 13.72 18.77 -3.29
N VAL A 429 12.54 19.06 -3.87
CA VAL A 429 12.01 20.41 -3.99
C VAL A 429 11.63 20.95 -2.61
N THR A 430 12.15 22.14 -2.28
CA THR A 430 11.87 22.82 -1.00
C THR A 430 11.02 24.06 -1.15
N LYS A 431 11.07 24.70 -2.32
CA LYS A 431 10.33 25.92 -2.60
C LYS A 431 9.89 25.97 -4.05
N LEU A 432 8.74 26.55 -4.28
CA LEU A 432 8.16 26.82 -5.58
C LEU A 432 7.82 28.30 -5.65
N GLU A 433 8.27 28.99 -6.69
CA GLU A 433 8.08 30.41 -6.88
C GLU A 433 7.53 30.69 -8.29
N PRO A 434 6.25 31.08 -8.42
CA PRO A 434 5.74 31.61 -9.67
C PRO A 434 6.40 32.95 -10.03
N ALA A 435 6.83 33.12 -11.28
CA ALA A 435 7.50 34.32 -11.76
C ALA A 435 7.06 34.61 -13.21
N ALA A 436 6.05 35.46 -13.36
CA ALA A 436 5.43 35.77 -14.66
C ALA A 436 5.03 34.49 -15.44
N ASP A 437 5.69 34.20 -16.56
CA ASP A 437 5.43 33.00 -17.38
C ASP A 437 6.36 31.82 -17.02
N GLN A 438 6.98 31.84 -15.86
CA GLN A 438 7.93 30.83 -15.37
C GLN A 438 7.52 30.28 -14.01
N LEU A 439 7.95 29.05 -13.72
CA LEU A 439 7.88 28.46 -12.38
C LEU A 439 9.28 28.06 -11.96
N VAL A 440 9.75 28.58 -10.83
CA VAL A 440 11.08 28.31 -10.29
C VAL A 440 10.98 27.32 -9.14
N LEU A 441 11.69 26.20 -9.25
CA LEU A 441 11.77 25.18 -8.22
C LEU A 441 13.17 25.22 -7.57
N GLN A 442 13.23 25.40 -6.25
CA GLN A 442 14.46 25.33 -5.47
C GLN A 442 14.61 23.93 -4.86
N PHE A 443 15.82 23.37 -4.95
CA PHE A 443 16.13 22.03 -4.42
C PHE A 443 17.11 22.10 -3.24
N LYS A 444 17.00 21.12 -2.34
CA LYS A 444 18.03 20.75 -1.34
C LYS A 444 18.68 19.42 -1.74
N ASN A 445 19.71 19.00 -1.02
CA ASN A 445 20.45 17.75 -1.21
C ASN A 445 21.07 17.58 -2.61
N THR A 446 21.41 18.69 -3.26
CA THR A 446 21.90 18.68 -4.65
C THR A 446 23.35 18.21 -4.79
N GLY A 447 24.13 18.23 -3.72
CA GLY A 447 25.52 17.74 -3.73
C GLY A 447 26.45 18.50 -4.68
N GLY A 448 26.30 19.82 -4.75
CA GLY A 448 27.10 20.70 -5.61
C GLY A 448 26.39 21.15 -6.89
N GLY A 449 25.06 21.12 -6.88
CA GLY A 449 24.19 21.55 -7.95
C GLY A 449 23.45 20.43 -8.64
N LEU A 450 22.42 20.78 -9.40
CA LEU A 450 21.68 19.85 -10.24
C LEU A 450 22.40 19.61 -11.58
N LYS A 451 22.24 18.43 -12.13
CA LYS A 451 22.72 18.06 -13.48
C LYS A 451 21.82 16.99 -14.08
N THR A 452 22.03 16.70 -15.35
CA THR A 452 21.41 15.54 -16.00
C THR A 452 22.43 14.43 -16.23
N ARG A 453 21.99 13.18 -16.22
CA ARG A 453 22.86 12.01 -16.40
C ARG A 453 23.44 11.90 -17.80
N ASP A 454 22.73 12.42 -18.79
CA ASP A 454 23.03 12.32 -20.22
C ASP A 454 23.53 13.64 -20.86
N GLY A 455 23.63 14.72 -20.07
CA GLY A 455 24.01 16.05 -20.56
C GLY A 455 22.94 16.79 -21.38
N ASN A 456 21.78 16.20 -21.59
CA ASN A 456 20.65 16.83 -22.28
C ASN A 456 19.82 17.72 -21.33
N ALA A 457 18.84 18.45 -21.84
CA ALA A 457 17.90 19.20 -21.01
C ALA A 457 17.12 18.26 -20.06
N PRO A 458 16.73 18.73 -18.85
CA PRO A 458 15.91 17.93 -17.94
C PRO A 458 14.57 17.54 -18.59
N THR A 459 14.17 16.29 -18.38
CA THR A 459 12.96 15.71 -18.97
C THR A 459 11.85 15.50 -17.94
N HIS A 460 10.63 15.13 -18.39
CA HIS A 460 9.50 14.71 -17.56
C HIS A 460 8.92 15.80 -16.64
N PHE A 461 9.09 17.07 -16.98
CA PHE A 461 8.40 18.17 -16.30
C PHE A 461 7.13 18.57 -17.01
N GLU A 462 6.08 18.82 -16.25
CA GLU A 462 4.82 19.38 -16.72
C GLU A 462 4.39 20.48 -15.76
N ILE A 463 3.75 21.52 -16.29
CA ILE A 463 3.22 22.64 -15.52
C ILE A 463 1.77 22.92 -15.88
N VAL A 464 1.03 23.51 -14.95
CA VAL A 464 -0.34 23.98 -15.12
C VAL A 464 -0.46 25.40 -14.55
N GLY A 465 -1.28 26.21 -15.16
CA GLY A 465 -1.54 27.58 -14.76
C GLY A 465 -2.98 28.00 -15.05
N VAL A 466 -3.32 29.21 -14.69
CA VAL A 466 -4.67 29.76 -14.88
C VAL A 466 -5.05 29.74 -16.37
N GLY A 467 -6.17 29.09 -16.69
CA GLY A 467 -6.69 28.98 -18.05
C GLY A 467 -5.99 27.96 -18.95
N SER A 468 -5.03 27.17 -18.43
CA SER A 468 -4.44 26.08 -19.20
C SER A 468 -5.37 24.86 -19.24
N LYS A 469 -5.27 24.09 -20.33
CA LYS A 469 -5.99 22.82 -20.48
C LYS A 469 -5.22 21.68 -19.78
N GLY A 470 -5.31 21.63 -18.44
CA GLY A 470 -4.58 20.65 -17.63
C GLY A 470 -3.06 20.86 -17.64
N PHE A 471 -2.33 19.86 -17.16
CA PHE A 471 -0.87 19.86 -17.18
C PHE A 471 -0.32 19.77 -18.60
N GLN A 472 0.64 20.65 -18.91
CA GLN A 472 1.30 20.73 -20.20
C GLN A 472 2.80 20.49 -20.04
N ALA A 473 3.41 19.84 -21.03
CA ALA A 473 4.86 19.65 -21.05
C ALA A 473 5.60 20.97 -20.89
N ALA A 474 6.61 20.98 -20.02
CA ALA A 474 7.43 22.14 -19.73
C ALA A 474 8.86 21.96 -20.28
N VAL A 475 9.41 23.07 -20.77
CA VAL A 475 10.85 23.20 -21.00
C VAL A 475 11.49 23.50 -19.65
N ALA A 476 12.48 22.69 -19.25
CA ALA A 476 13.20 22.82 -18.00
C ALA A 476 14.65 23.27 -18.22
N ARG A 477 15.12 24.23 -17.43
CA ARG A 477 16.50 24.71 -17.44
C ARG A 477 17.09 24.66 -16.04
N ILE A 478 18.28 24.11 -15.91
CA ILE A 478 19.05 24.09 -14.67
C ILE A 478 19.71 25.45 -14.44
N ASP A 479 19.66 25.93 -13.19
CA ASP A 479 20.36 27.12 -12.70
C ASP A 479 20.88 26.83 -11.27
N GLY A 480 22.06 26.20 -11.16
CA GLY A 480 22.62 25.74 -9.90
C GLY A 480 21.73 24.71 -9.20
N ASP A 481 21.14 25.09 -8.07
CA ASP A 481 20.20 24.27 -7.28
C ASP A 481 18.74 24.51 -7.66
N LYS A 482 18.49 25.16 -8.79
CA LYS A 482 17.14 25.50 -9.24
C LYS A 482 16.83 24.88 -10.58
N ILE A 483 15.53 24.63 -10.79
CA ILE A 483 14.94 24.35 -12.09
C ILE A 483 13.99 25.48 -12.45
N ILE A 484 14.13 26.02 -13.64
CA ILE A 484 13.24 27.02 -14.22
C ILE A 484 12.40 26.33 -15.27
N LEU A 485 11.06 26.36 -15.08
CA LEU A 485 10.07 25.72 -15.97
C LEU A 485 9.33 26.78 -16.77
N THR A 486 9.17 26.53 -18.06
CA THR A 486 8.38 27.36 -18.99
C THR A 486 7.56 26.49 -19.93
N SER A 487 6.45 27.01 -20.46
CA SER A 487 5.68 26.39 -21.52
C SER A 487 5.00 27.47 -22.37
N GLU A 488 5.02 27.31 -23.68
CA GLU A 488 4.28 28.22 -24.57
C GLU A 488 2.75 28.13 -24.37
N LYS A 489 2.28 26.98 -23.87
CA LYS A 489 0.86 26.66 -23.67
C LYS A 489 0.34 27.10 -22.28
N VAL A 490 1.22 27.47 -21.35
CA VAL A 490 0.84 27.83 -19.97
C VAL A 490 1.34 29.20 -19.65
N LYS A 491 0.42 30.11 -19.41
CA LYS A 491 0.70 31.45 -18.89
C LYS A 491 0.45 31.45 -17.38
N GLN A 492 1.27 32.15 -16.61
CA GLN A 492 1.18 32.25 -15.16
C GLN A 492 1.09 30.83 -14.49
N PRO A 493 2.12 29.99 -14.64
CA PRO A 493 2.12 28.66 -14.06
C PRO A 493 2.08 28.73 -12.52
N THR A 494 1.23 27.87 -11.93
CA THR A 494 0.99 27.83 -10.48
C THR A 494 1.36 26.51 -9.85
N ALA A 495 1.42 25.43 -10.64
CA ALA A 495 1.79 24.12 -10.16
C ALA A 495 2.62 23.35 -11.19
N PHE A 496 3.34 22.36 -10.70
CA PHE A 496 4.12 21.44 -11.52
C PHE A 496 3.92 19.99 -11.09
N ARG A 497 4.29 19.07 -11.99
CA ARG A 497 4.56 17.66 -11.67
C ARG A 497 5.80 17.21 -12.42
N PHE A 498 6.55 16.29 -11.81
CA PHE A 498 7.79 15.74 -12.35
C PHE A 498 7.75 14.23 -12.28
N ALA A 499 8.11 13.55 -13.38
CA ALA A 499 8.10 12.10 -13.51
C ALA A 499 6.72 11.48 -13.16
N TRP A 500 5.63 12.15 -13.56
CA TRP A 500 4.27 11.81 -13.14
C TRP A 500 3.61 10.76 -14.04
N HIS A 501 4.38 9.70 -14.35
CA HIS A 501 3.94 8.61 -15.23
C HIS A 501 4.61 7.29 -14.81
N LYS A 502 3.90 6.16 -14.84
CA LYS A 502 4.40 4.84 -14.40
C LYS A 502 5.65 4.35 -15.14
N LEU A 503 5.94 4.88 -16.32
CA LEU A 503 7.11 4.55 -17.13
C LEU A 503 8.15 5.69 -17.15
N ALA A 504 8.08 6.63 -16.22
CA ALA A 504 9.00 7.77 -16.22
C ALA A 504 10.42 7.37 -15.81
N GLU A 505 11.38 7.59 -16.69
CA GLU A 505 12.82 7.44 -16.48
C GLU A 505 13.51 8.82 -16.67
N PRO A 506 13.34 9.76 -15.73
CA PRO A 506 13.88 11.11 -15.85
C PRO A 506 15.41 11.10 -15.78
N ASN A 507 16.03 12.06 -16.46
CA ASN A 507 17.48 12.21 -16.48
C ASN A 507 18.05 13.12 -15.38
N LEU A 508 17.22 13.80 -14.59
CA LEU A 508 17.65 14.78 -13.58
C LEU A 508 18.25 14.11 -12.34
N CYS A 509 19.40 14.58 -11.89
CA CYS A 509 20.08 14.13 -10.68
C CYS A 509 20.84 15.27 -9.99
N GLY A 510 21.27 15.04 -8.76
CA GLY A 510 22.22 15.90 -8.06
C GLY A 510 23.65 15.73 -8.56
N GLY A 511 24.56 16.61 -8.09
CA GLY A 511 26.00 16.56 -8.41
C GLY A 511 26.66 15.23 -8.07
N THR A 512 26.20 14.55 -7.02
CA THR A 512 26.67 13.21 -6.63
C THR A 512 26.10 12.07 -7.47
N GLY A 513 25.13 12.34 -8.37
CA GLY A 513 24.52 11.35 -9.23
C GLY A 513 23.24 10.70 -8.66
N LEU A 514 22.82 11.06 -7.45
CA LEU A 514 21.55 10.57 -6.91
C LEU A 514 20.36 11.15 -7.70
N PRO A 515 19.41 10.32 -8.17
CA PRO A 515 18.30 10.77 -9.00
C PRO A 515 17.26 11.59 -8.22
N VAL A 516 16.55 12.47 -8.91
CA VAL A 516 15.38 13.14 -8.37
C VAL A 516 14.17 12.20 -8.44
N GLY A 517 13.46 12.03 -7.34
CA GLY A 517 12.23 11.24 -7.28
C GLY A 517 11.04 11.97 -7.90
N ALA A 518 10.00 11.22 -8.28
CA ALA A 518 8.75 11.80 -8.75
C ALA A 518 8.15 12.72 -7.67
N CYS A 519 7.70 13.90 -8.07
CA CYS A 519 7.13 14.87 -7.16
C CYS A 519 6.18 15.83 -7.87
N ARG A 520 5.35 16.51 -7.11
CA ARG A 520 4.51 17.61 -7.56
C ARG A 520 4.42 18.68 -6.48
N GLY A 521 3.98 19.88 -6.88
CA GLY A 521 3.77 20.95 -5.93
C GLY A 521 3.08 22.14 -6.58
N GLY A 522 2.69 23.09 -5.74
CA GLY A 522 1.92 24.26 -6.14
C GLY A 522 0.42 24.02 -6.07
N GLU A 523 -0.35 25.00 -6.49
CA GLU A 523 -1.81 24.98 -6.47
C GLU A 523 -2.32 24.80 -7.90
N VAL A 524 -2.95 23.65 -8.15
CA VAL A 524 -3.62 23.41 -9.44
C VAL A 524 -4.85 24.32 -9.48
N PRO A 525 -4.99 25.20 -10.50
CA PRO A 525 -6.15 26.09 -10.58
C PRO A 525 -7.43 25.29 -10.67
N ASP A 526 -8.39 25.58 -9.78
CA ASP A 526 -9.75 25.06 -9.91
C ASP A 526 -10.35 25.59 -11.21
N PHE A 527 -10.93 24.73 -12.05
CA PHE A 527 -11.55 25.09 -13.32
C PHE A 527 -12.58 26.21 -13.14
N LEU A 528 -13.39 26.16 -12.09
CA LEU A 528 -14.37 27.20 -11.79
C LEU A 528 -13.70 28.58 -11.60
N SER A 529 -12.53 28.62 -10.95
CA SER A 529 -11.81 29.87 -10.70
C SER A 529 -11.33 30.57 -11.99
N THR A 530 -11.27 29.83 -13.09
CA THR A 530 -10.86 30.33 -14.41
C THR A 530 -12.01 30.97 -15.18
N LEU A 531 -13.25 30.81 -14.70
CA LEU A 531 -14.46 31.25 -15.41
C LEU A 531 -14.77 32.73 -15.14
N PRO A 532 -15.36 33.45 -16.11
CA PRO A 532 -15.91 34.78 -15.88
C PRO A 532 -16.94 34.75 -14.73
N ASN A 533 -16.86 35.74 -13.83
CA ASN A 533 -17.79 35.88 -12.71
C ASN A 533 -17.84 34.68 -11.73
N ALA A 534 -16.84 33.79 -11.73
CA ALA A 534 -16.79 32.63 -10.82
C ALA A 534 -17.09 32.97 -9.36
N LYS A 535 -16.54 34.10 -8.87
CA LYS A 535 -16.71 34.58 -7.47
C LYS A 535 -18.16 34.96 -7.12
N ALA A 536 -19.03 35.15 -8.10
CA ALA A 536 -20.44 35.48 -7.86
C ALA A 536 -21.29 34.22 -7.62
N PHE A 537 -20.78 33.04 -7.97
CA PHE A 537 -21.46 31.78 -7.75
C PHE A 537 -21.24 31.25 -6.33
N ARG A 538 -22.30 30.85 -5.67
CA ARG A 538 -22.30 30.23 -4.34
C ARG A 538 -22.58 28.76 -4.46
N LEU A 539 -21.76 27.91 -3.87
CA LEU A 539 -21.91 26.46 -3.86
C LEU A 539 -23.16 26.07 -3.05
N VAL A 540 -24.01 25.25 -3.66
CA VAL A 540 -25.20 24.66 -3.03
C VAL A 540 -24.94 23.20 -2.70
N TYR A 541 -24.50 22.43 -3.68
CA TYR A 541 -24.23 21.00 -3.54
C TYR A 541 -22.84 20.64 -4.07
N ASP A 542 -22.23 19.66 -3.42
CA ASP A 542 -21.01 19.00 -3.85
C ASP A 542 -21.17 17.49 -3.67
N LEU A 543 -20.88 16.72 -4.71
CA LEU A 543 -21.17 15.32 -4.75
C LEU A 543 -20.06 14.54 -5.48
N ASP A 544 -19.42 13.62 -4.77
CA ASP A 544 -18.58 12.60 -5.36
C ASP A 544 -19.46 11.49 -5.97
N LEU A 545 -19.57 11.50 -7.28
CA LEU A 545 -20.40 10.54 -8.03
C LEU A 545 -19.90 9.09 -7.93
N SER A 546 -18.68 8.85 -7.47
CA SER A 546 -18.17 7.49 -7.22
C SER A 546 -18.77 6.82 -6.00
N LYS A 547 -19.33 7.62 -5.07
CA LYS A 547 -19.97 7.15 -3.83
C LYS A 547 -21.48 6.92 -3.96
N LEU A 548 -22.04 7.12 -5.14
CA LEU A 548 -23.47 6.97 -5.36
C LEU A 548 -23.92 5.51 -5.26
N GLY A 549 -24.93 5.32 -4.44
CA GLY A 549 -25.70 4.09 -4.29
C GLY A 549 -27.18 4.38 -4.46
N THR A 550 -28.03 3.63 -3.79
CA THR A 550 -29.47 3.89 -3.71
C THR A 550 -29.81 5.16 -2.92
N ASP A 551 -28.88 5.63 -2.07
CA ASP A 551 -28.99 6.88 -1.32
C ASP A 551 -28.05 7.93 -1.90
N ILE A 552 -28.57 9.09 -2.27
CA ILE A 552 -27.78 10.24 -2.72
C ILE A 552 -27.41 11.08 -1.50
N LYS A 553 -26.13 11.07 -1.14
CA LYS A 553 -25.57 11.86 -0.04
C LYS A 553 -24.57 12.87 -0.59
N TYR A 554 -24.87 14.14 -0.47
CA TYR A 554 -23.95 15.20 -0.83
C TYR A 554 -22.82 15.31 0.20
N ASP A 555 -21.60 15.45 -0.28
CA ASP A 555 -20.42 15.76 0.57
C ASP A 555 -20.59 17.16 1.20
N ILE A 556 -21.22 18.08 0.45
CA ILE A 556 -21.66 19.40 0.94
C ILE A 556 -23.10 19.62 0.51
N ASP A 557 -23.96 19.97 1.48
CA ASP A 557 -25.35 20.43 1.27
C ASP A 557 -25.54 21.77 2.00
N ARG A 558 -25.69 22.84 1.21
CA ARG A 558 -25.99 24.19 1.68
C ARG A 558 -27.34 24.69 1.17
N SER A 559 -28.20 23.81 0.75
CA SER A 559 -29.50 24.15 0.18
C SER A 559 -30.37 25.00 1.12
N GLY A 560 -30.24 24.84 2.44
CA GLY A 560 -30.92 25.64 3.46
C GLY A 560 -30.29 26.97 3.78
N GLU A 561 -29.07 27.25 3.25
CA GLU A 561 -28.28 28.46 3.57
C GLU A 561 -28.35 29.52 2.44
N VAL A 562 -28.90 29.16 1.28
CA VAL A 562 -28.92 30.00 0.08
C VAL A 562 -30.18 30.86 0.06
N GLY A 563 -29.99 32.20 -0.04
CA GLY A 563 -31.10 33.13 -0.27
C GLY A 563 -31.54 33.10 -1.75
N ALA A 564 -32.33 34.11 -2.13
CA ALA A 564 -32.82 34.25 -3.51
C ALA A 564 -31.67 34.25 -4.53
N PHE A 565 -31.91 33.66 -5.69
CA PHE A 565 -31.00 33.58 -6.81
C PHE A 565 -31.71 33.72 -8.14
N THR A 566 -30.99 34.09 -9.17
CA THR A 566 -31.50 34.32 -10.53
C THR A 566 -30.86 33.42 -11.56
N ARG A 567 -29.77 32.74 -11.19
CA ARG A 567 -29.06 31.81 -12.08
C ARG A 567 -28.70 30.53 -11.33
N VAL A 568 -28.66 29.44 -12.06
CA VAL A 568 -28.21 28.13 -11.61
C VAL A 568 -27.00 27.73 -12.43
N GLY A 569 -25.99 27.11 -11.82
CA GLY A 569 -24.79 26.62 -12.48
C GLY A 569 -24.46 25.19 -12.08
N TYR A 570 -24.03 24.40 -13.03
CA TYR A 570 -23.60 23.01 -12.88
C TYR A 570 -22.17 22.86 -13.35
N LEU A 571 -21.30 22.29 -12.53
CA LEU A 571 -19.94 21.92 -12.90
C LEU A 571 -19.80 20.40 -12.76
N LEU A 572 -19.64 19.73 -13.89
CA LEU A 572 -19.28 18.32 -13.93
C LEU A 572 -17.77 18.20 -14.21
N GLU A 573 -17.08 17.50 -13.32
CA GLU A 573 -15.64 17.25 -13.36
C GLU A 573 -15.41 15.75 -13.44
N LEU A 574 -14.78 15.30 -14.51
CA LEU A 574 -14.46 13.90 -14.76
C LEU A 574 -12.96 13.75 -14.99
N MET A 575 -12.37 12.71 -14.44
CA MET A 575 -10.99 12.31 -14.70
C MET A 575 -10.99 10.98 -15.43
N ALA A 576 -10.60 10.96 -16.69
CA ALA A 576 -10.45 9.71 -17.43
C ALA A 576 -9.35 8.82 -16.82
N ALA A 577 -9.40 7.52 -17.05
CA ALA A 577 -8.38 6.57 -16.57
C ALA A 577 -6.97 6.92 -17.09
N GLY A 578 -6.85 7.58 -18.24
CA GLY A 578 -5.61 8.13 -18.77
C GLY A 578 -5.08 9.40 -18.08
N GLY A 579 -5.80 9.92 -17.07
CA GLY A 579 -5.43 11.15 -16.36
C GLY A 579 -5.85 12.44 -17.08
N GLU A 580 -6.69 12.36 -18.11
CA GLU A 580 -7.25 13.52 -18.81
C GLU A 580 -8.43 14.07 -18.00
N GLU A 581 -8.36 15.36 -17.68
CA GLU A 581 -9.45 16.07 -17.02
C GLU A 581 -10.48 16.56 -18.05
N GLN A 582 -11.74 16.26 -17.78
CA GLN A 582 -12.89 16.71 -18.55
C GLN A 582 -13.77 17.57 -17.65
N ASN A 583 -13.84 18.86 -17.91
CA ASN A 583 -14.59 19.82 -17.12
C ASN A 583 -15.62 20.52 -17.99
N LEU A 584 -16.84 20.56 -17.49
CA LEU A 584 -17.92 21.35 -18.08
C LEU A 584 -18.62 22.17 -17.00
N PHE A 585 -18.66 23.48 -17.18
CA PHE A 585 -19.54 24.36 -16.46
C PHE A 585 -20.63 24.89 -17.39
N VAL A 586 -21.88 24.74 -16.96
CA VAL A 586 -23.02 25.36 -17.63
C VAL A 586 -23.84 26.15 -16.62
N SER A 587 -24.17 27.40 -16.92
CA SER A 587 -25.12 28.16 -16.13
C SER A 587 -26.27 28.65 -17.00
N MET A 588 -27.41 28.87 -16.38
CA MET A 588 -28.65 29.28 -17.03
C MET A 588 -29.50 30.15 -16.09
N ASP A 589 -30.48 30.85 -16.62
CA ASP A 589 -31.48 31.52 -15.80
C ASP A 589 -32.20 30.50 -14.88
N ALA A 590 -32.49 30.91 -13.66
CA ALA A 590 -33.10 30.01 -12.69
C ALA A 590 -34.45 29.47 -13.18
N PHE A 591 -34.57 28.17 -13.22
CA PHE A 591 -35.78 27.46 -13.62
C PHE A 591 -36.66 27.05 -12.42
N THR A 592 -36.17 27.26 -11.21
CA THR A 592 -36.86 27.03 -9.94
C THR A 592 -36.30 27.94 -8.86
N GLU A 593 -37.11 28.26 -7.86
CA GLU A 593 -36.67 28.94 -6.63
C GLU A 593 -36.36 27.95 -5.49
N ASP A 594 -36.71 26.68 -5.66
CA ASP A 594 -36.52 25.63 -4.68
C ASP A 594 -35.16 24.97 -4.85
N THR A 595 -34.25 25.25 -3.94
CA THR A 595 -32.87 24.71 -3.94
C THR A 595 -32.83 23.19 -3.91
N LYS A 596 -33.82 22.51 -3.30
CA LYS A 596 -33.90 21.04 -3.26
C LYS A 596 -34.12 20.41 -4.63
N LYS A 597 -34.57 21.19 -5.60
CA LYS A 597 -34.79 20.75 -6.97
C LYS A 597 -33.61 21.00 -7.91
N LEU A 598 -32.48 21.51 -7.37
CA LEU A 598 -31.30 21.79 -8.17
C LEU A 598 -30.31 20.59 -8.26
N GLY A 599 -30.38 19.67 -7.32
CA GLY A 599 -29.50 18.51 -7.27
C GLY A 599 -29.97 17.34 -8.12
N ILE A 600 -29.32 16.18 -7.96
CA ILE A 600 -29.76 14.94 -8.58
C ILE A 600 -31.18 14.62 -8.07
N PRO A 601 -32.13 14.44 -8.95
CA PRO A 601 -33.51 14.20 -8.53
C PRO A 601 -33.65 12.84 -7.84
N THR A 602 -34.51 12.80 -6.81
CA THR A 602 -34.85 11.57 -6.08
C THR A 602 -36.37 11.55 -5.89
N ALA A 603 -36.93 10.41 -5.55
CA ALA A 603 -38.35 10.31 -5.20
C ALA A 603 -38.74 11.27 -4.05
N ALA A 604 -37.83 11.41 -3.06
CA ALA A 604 -38.03 12.30 -1.92
C ALA A 604 -37.96 13.79 -2.31
N SER A 605 -37.17 14.19 -3.28
CA SER A 605 -37.12 15.58 -3.77
C SER A 605 -38.30 15.96 -4.61
N GLY A 606 -38.99 14.98 -5.21
CA GLY A 606 -40.12 15.21 -6.14
C GLY A 606 -39.73 16.03 -7.38
N ALA A 607 -38.42 16.16 -7.66
CA ALA A 607 -37.92 16.98 -8.74
C ALA A 607 -38.08 16.25 -10.07
N ILE A 608 -39.06 16.66 -10.86
CA ILE A 608 -39.21 16.26 -12.26
C ILE A 608 -39.24 17.54 -13.06
N PHE A 609 -38.22 17.74 -13.89
CA PHE A 609 -38.11 18.90 -14.76
C PHE A 609 -37.86 18.46 -16.19
N GLN A 610 -38.69 18.98 -17.05
CA GLN A 610 -38.52 18.94 -18.49
C GLN A 610 -38.93 20.31 -19.00
N GLN A 611 -37.96 21.17 -19.29
CA GLN A 611 -38.33 22.52 -19.76
C GLN A 611 -37.21 23.17 -20.53
N ILE A 612 -37.58 24.09 -21.41
CA ILE A 612 -36.67 25.01 -22.07
C ILE A 612 -36.11 25.96 -21.01
N VAL A 613 -34.82 26.15 -21.02
CA VAL A 613 -34.06 27.11 -20.21
C VAL A 613 -33.40 28.15 -21.09
N THR A 614 -33.19 29.35 -20.56
CA THR A 614 -32.64 30.50 -21.27
C THR A 614 -31.33 30.97 -20.68
N GLY A 615 -30.63 31.82 -21.44
CA GLY A 615 -29.42 32.47 -20.97
C GLY A 615 -28.29 31.51 -20.65
N LEU A 616 -28.06 30.48 -21.48
CA LEU A 616 -26.98 29.52 -21.25
C LEU A 616 -25.60 30.18 -21.39
N GLU A 617 -24.75 29.96 -20.37
CA GLU A 617 -23.33 30.24 -20.42
C GLU A 617 -22.59 28.89 -20.28
N VAL A 618 -21.86 28.47 -21.31
CA VAL A 618 -21.19 27.18 -21.39
C VAL A 618 -19.69 27.38 -21.45
N TYR A 619 -18.95 26.68 -20.59
CA TYR A 619 -17.49 26.66 -20.58
C TYR A 619 -17.01 25.22 -20.39
N SER A 620 -16.05 24.81 -21.20
CA SER A 620 -15.43 23.48 -21.10
C SER A 620 -13.96 23.53 -21.52
N ASN A 621 -13.16 22.64 -20.96
CA ASN A 621 -11.81 22.38 -21.45
C ASN A 621 -11.78 21.38 -22.63
N LEU A 622 -12.93 20.77 -22.98
CA LEU A 622 -13.04 19.85 -24.10
C LEU A 622 -13.27 20.59 -25.41
N GLU A 623 -12.52 20.21 -26.45
CA GLU A 623 -12.68 20.77 -27.80
C GLU A 623 -14.01 20.39 -28.47
N SER A 624 -14.58 19.24 -28.03
CA SER A 624 -15.88 18.77 -28.48
C SER A 624 -17.04 19.61 -28.00
N ILE A 625 -16.87 20.44 -26.97
CA ILE A 625 -17.90 21.32 -26.40
C ILE A 625 -17.70 22.75 -26.88
N VAL A 626 -18.72 23.30 -27.49
CA VAL A 626 -18.70 24.70 -27.91
C VAL A 626 -18.99 25.62 -26.72
N SER A 627 -17.93 26.26 -26.22
CA SER A 627 -18.06 27.26 -25.16
C SER A 627 -18.64 28.58 -25.68
N GLY A 628 -19.36 29.31 -24.83
CA GLY A 628 -19.95 30.62 -25.17
C GLY A 628 -21.32 30.85 -24.53
N ASN A 629 -21.99 31.93 -24.97
CA ASN A 629 -23.33 32.29 -24.55
C ASN A 629 -24.35 31.86 -25.60
N PHE A 630 -25.41 31.20 -25.16
CA PHE A 630 -26.46 30.69 -26.05
C PHE A 630 -27.85 31.07 -25.49
N GLU A 631 -28.80 31.23 -26.38
CA GLU A 631 -30.13 31.72 -26.04
C GLU A 631 -30.91 30.67 -25.28
N GLN A 632 -30.91 29.42 -25.78
CA GLN A 632 -31.81 28.38 -25.28
C GLN A 632 -31.14 27.01 -25.22
N GLY A 633 -31.61 26.22 -24.24
CA GLY A 633 -31.36 24.79 -24.12
C GLY A 633 -32.57 24.13 -23.42
N ASN A 634 -32.42 22.88 -23.06
CA ASN A 634 -33.41 22.24 -22.15
C ASN A 634 -32.69 21.52 -21.00
N ILE A 635 -33.47 21.24 -19.99
CA ILE A 635 -33.09 20.36 -18.89
C ILE A 635 -34.12 19.23 -18.76
N GLU A 636 -33.62 18.07 -18.37
CA GLU A 636 -34.40 16.89 -18.06
C GLU A 636 -33.86 16.26 -16.79
N PHE A 637 -34.68 16.33 -15.72
CA PHE A 637 -34.34 15.83 -14.41
C PHE A 637 -35.40 14.86 -13.94
N TRP A 638 -35.01 13.59 -13.80
CA TRP A 638 -35.92 12.48 -13.45
C TRP A 638 -35.44 11.81 -12.16
N PRO A 639 -36.36 11.47 -11.26
CA PRO A 639 -36.02 10.72 -10.03
C PRO A 639 -35.79 9.22 -10.30
N ASP A 640 -35.88 8.77 -11.53
CA ASP A 640 -35.64 7.41 -11.99
C ASP A 640 -34.95 7.43 -13.36
N ASN A 641 -34.84 6.29 -14.00
CA ASN A 641 -34.29 6.16 -15.34
C ASN A 641 -35.27 6.61 -16.42
N TYR A 642 -34.73 6.99 -17.57
CA TYR A 642 -35.52 7.24 -18.78
C TYR A 642 -36.05 5.96 -19.39
N VAL A 643 -37.19 6.11 -20.08
CA VAL A 643 -37.60 5.14 -21.08
C VAL A 643 -37.98 5.88 -22.36
N ALA A 644 -37.29 5.52 -23.43
CA ALA A 644 -37.56 6.10 -24.74
C ALA A 644 -38.97 5.77 -25.24
N ASP A 645 -39.78 6.78 -25.47
CA ASP A 645 -41.14 6.66 -25.99
C ASP A 645 -41.31 7.28 -27.38
N ASN A 646 -40.23 7.85 -27.96
CA ASN A 646 -40.20 8.54 -29.25
C ASN A 646 -41.07 9.80 -29.31
N LEU A 647 -41.30 10.44 -28.18
CA LEU A 647 -41.96 11.73 -28.09
C LEU A 647 -41.01 12.79 -27.58
N ALA A 648 -41.11 14.01 -28.06
CA ALA A 648 -40.43 15.15 -27.47
C ALA A 648 -41.08 15.49 -26.14
N ALA A 649 -40.29 15.49 -25.05
CA ALA A 649 -40.82 15.77 -23.71
C ALA A 649 -41.01 17.28 -23.48
N VAL A 650 -40.22 18.12 -24.17
CA VAL A 650 -40.29 19.58 -24.09
C VAL A 650 -40.91 20.15 -25.37
N PRO A 651 -41.93 21.02 -25.29
CA PRO A 651 -42.46 21.67 -26.47
C PRO A 651 -41.39 22.44 -27.26
N GLY A 652 -41.25 22.11 -28.55
CA GLY A 652 -40.24 22.69 -29.42
C GLY A 652 -38.94 21.91 -29.51
N ALA A 653 -38.73 20.90 -28.70
CA ALA A 653 -37.72 19.91 -28.91
C ALA A 653 -38.23 18.84 -29.85
N GLU A 654 -37.43 18.48 -30.84
CA GLU A 654 -37.77 17.52 -31.86
C GLU A 654 -36.67 16.44 -31.96
N LYS A 655 -36.99 15.34 -32.63
CA LYS A 655 -36.15 14.17 -32.78
C LYS A 655 -34.69 14.48 -33.17
N ASP A 656 -34.47 15.53 -33.93
CA ASP A 656 -33.17 15.92 -34.40
C ASP A 656 -32.47 16.95 -33.52
N VAL A 657 -33.11 17.36 -32.43
CA VAL A 657 -32.59 18.39 -31.55
C VAL A 657 -32.00 17.72 -30.29
N TYR A 658 -32.64 17.25 -29.42
CA TYR A 658 -32.30 16.55 -28.19
C TYR A 658 -33.56 16.47 -27.41
N ASP A 659 -33.63 15.78 -26.32
CA ASP A 659 -34.86 15.59 -25.58
C ASP A 659 -35.85 14.75 -26.41
N TRP A 660 -35.32 13.63 -26.89
CA TRP A 660 -36.11 12.74 -27.72
C TRP A 660 -36.34 11.41 -27.06
N GLY A 661 -37.58 11.08 -26.87
CA GLY A 661 -38.01 9.75 -26.54
C GLY A 661 -38.02 9.41 -25.05
N ASP A 662 -38.11 10.42 -24.19
CA ASP A 662 -38.11 10.20 -22.74
C ASP A 662 -39.49 9.92 -22.22
N GLY A 663 -39.70 8.72 -21.70
CA GLY A 663 -40.95 8.32 -21.03
C GLY A 663 -41.00 8.80 -19.59
N ARG A 664 -42.24 8.88 -19.07
CA ARG A 664 -42.47 9.28 -17.66
C ARG A 664 -42.84 8.07 -16.82
N PHE A 665 -41.94 7.74 -15.87
CA PHE A 665 -42.22 6.71 -14.87
C PHE A 665 -42.51 7.29 -13.51
N PRO A 666 -43.23 6.54 -12.64
CA PRO A 666 -43.30 6.88 -11.24
C PRO A 666 -41.92 6.97 -10.62
N PRO A 667 -41.64 7.96 -9.75
CA PRO A 667 -40.38 8.08 -9.06
C PRO A 667 -40.03 6.81 -8.26
N VAL A 668 -38.80 6.38 -8.37
CA VAL A 668 -38.21 5.27 -7.59
C VAL A 668 -37.10 5.81 -6.71
N ASP A 669 -37.09 5.41 -5.45
CA ASP A 669 -36.09 5.89 -4.49
C ASP A 669 -34.67 5.47 -4.87
N GLY A 670 -33.72 6.39 -4.67
CA GLY A 670 -32.30 6.15 -4.74
C GLY A 670 -31.67 6.28 -6.10
N TYR A 671 -32.43 6.58 -7.13
CA TYR A 671 -31.93 6.78 -8.50
C TYR A 671 -32.28 8.17 -9.01
N GLY A 672 -31.44 8.73 -9.87
CA GLY A 672 -31.71 10.00 -10.50
C GLY A 672 -30.98 10.15 -11.83
N SER A 673 -31.68 10.76 -12.78
CA SER A 673 -31.16 11.08 -14.09
C SER A 673 -31.21 12.57 -14.34
N MET A 674 -30.11 13.12 -14.87
CA MET A 674 -29.98 14.53 -15.22
C MET A 674 -29.31 14.66 -16.57
N GLN A 675 -29.89 15.49 -17.45
CA GLN A 675 -29.17 15.94 -18.65
C GLN A 675 -29.51 17.37 -18.98
N ILE A 676 -28.57 18.05 -19.63
CA ILE A 676 -28.70 19.42 -20.11
C ILE A 676 -28.22 19.50 -21.55
N HIS A 677 -29.00 20.14 -22.39
CA HIS A 677 -28.73 20.29 -23.80
C HIS A 677 -28.62 21.76 -24.22
N ASN A 678 -27.80 21.99 -25.23
CA ASN A 678 -27.69 23.25 -25.94
C ASN A 678 -28.39 23.15 -27.30
N PHE A 679 -29.54 23.77 -27.46
CA PHE A 679 -30.33 23.74 -28.70
C PHE A 679 -29.60 24.40 -29.85
N SER A 680 -28.95 25.56 -29.61
CA SER A 680 -28.26 26.31 -30.67
C SER A 680 -27.12 25.50 -31.32
N LYS A 681 -26.51 24.56 -30.55
CA LYS A 681 -25.42 23.71 -31.01
C LYS A 681 -25.83 22.29 -31.27
N LYS A 682 -27.08 21.96 -31.01
CA LYS A 682 -27.58 20.58 -31.10
C LYS A 682 -26.63 19.62 -30.38
N GLN A 683 -26.44 19.87 -29.09
CA GLN A 683 -25.41 19.16 -28.31
C GLN A 683 -25.92 18.86 -26.90
N THR A 684 -25.77 17.63 -26.47
CA THR A 684 -25.81 17.27 -25.06
C THR A 684 -24.62 17.89 -24.35
N LEU A 685 -24.85 18.65 -23.30
CA LEU A 685 -23.78 19.25 -22.51
C LEU A 685 -23.23 18.25 -21.52
N PHE A 686 -24.10 17.69 -20.67
CA PHE A 686 -23.75 16.54 -19.84
C PHE A 686 -24.96 15.64 -19.59
N ALA A 687 -24.67 14.41 -19.21
CA ALA A 687 -25.64 13.44 -18.78
C ALA A 687 -25.12 12.66 -17.57
N ILE A 688 -25.99 12.45 -16.59
CA ILE A 688 -25.75 11.64 -15.39
C ILE A 688 -26.96 10.78 -15.17
N ASN A 689 -26.82 9.44 -15.21
CA ASN A 689 -27.89 8.52 -14.92
C ASN A 689 -27.43 7.45 -13.91
N HIS A 690 -28.05 7.45 -12.76
CA HIS A 690 -27.72 6.58 -11.62
C HIS A 690 -28.74 5.47 -11.34
N TRP A 691 -29.52 5.09 -12.29
CA TRP A 691 -30.40 3.94 -12.17
C TRP A 691 -29.64 2.62 -11.97
N ARG A 692 -28.35 2.59 -12.33
CA ARG A 692 -27.40 1.53 -11.99
C ARG A 692 -26.26 2.12 -11.19
N THR A 693 -25.83 1.39 -10.17
CA THR A 693 -24.74 1.83 -9.30
C THR A 693 -23.37 1.41 -9.82
N GLY A 694 -22.32 2.09 -9.37
CA GLY A 694 -20.94 1.76 -9.68
C GLY A 694 -20.57 2.00 -11.16
N ALA A 695 -19.78 1.11 -11.72
CA ALA A 695 -19.27 1.24 -13.09
C ALA A 695 -20.35 1.16 -14.18
N GLY A 696 -21.55 0.67 -13.82
CA GLY A 696 -22.67 0.55 -14.74
C GLY A 696 -23.51 1.82 -14.90
N ALA A 697 -23.23 2.89 -14.15
CA ALA A 697 -23.91 4.17 -14.32
C ALA A 697 -23.48 4.86 -15.62
N ASP A 698 -24.39 5.69 -16.16
CA ASP A 698 -24.14 6.44 -17.38
C ASP A 698 -23.72 7.86 -17.02
N ILE A 699 -22.49 8.26 -17.28
CA ILE A 699 -21.95 9.60 -16.98
C ILE A 699 -21.10 10.07 -18.14
N GLY A 700 -21.28 11.32 -18.58
CA GLY A 700 -20.43 11.89 -19.62
C GLY A 700 -20.68 13.35 -19.92
N ILE A 701 -19.75 13.94 -20.65
CA ILE A 701 -19.79 15.31 -21.17
C ILE A 701 -19.81 15.25 -22.70
N GLY A 702 -20.74 15.96 -23.31
CA GLY A 702 -20.91 16.01 -24.76
C GLY A 702 -21.66 14.80 -25.33
N ASN A 703 -21.59 14.62 -26.63
CA ASN A 703 -22.17 13.49 -27.34
C ASN A 703 -21.15 12.36 -27.48
N SER A 704 -21.56 11.13 -27.20
CA SER A 704 -20.70 9.97 -27.45
C SER A 704 -20.55 9.73 -28.94
N PRO A 705 -19.35 9.37 -29.42
CA PRO A 705 -19.14 9.09 -30.85
C PRO A 705 -20.06 7.98 -31.35
N GLY A 706 -20.73 8.25 -32.49
CA GLY A 706 -21.61 7.28 -33.17
C GLY A 706 -23.00 7.07 -32.52
N GLN A 707 -23.32 7.81 -31.46
CA GLN A 707 -24.62 7.76 -30.79
C GLN A 707 -25.60 8.84 -31.30
N THR A 708 -26.86 8.71 -30.91
CA THR A 708 -27.88 9.73 -31.13
C THR A 708 -27.59 10.99 -30.33
N ARG A 709 -28.23 12.09 -30.64
CA ARG A 709 -27.97 13.38 -29.97
C ARG A 709 -28.62 13.52 -28.61
N ASP A 710 -29.55 12.66 -28.32
CA ASP A 710 -30.21 12.55 -27.04
C ASP A 710 -29.32 11.82 -26.01
N TRP A 711 -29.80 10.92 -25.21
CA TRP A 711 -29.00 10.20 -24.26
C TRP A 711 -27.94 9.34 -24.94
N THR A 712 -26.66 9.66 -24.72
CA THR A 712 -25.57 9.13 -25.56
C THR A 712 -24.58 8.24 -24.80
N PHE A 713 -24.74 8.09 -23.49
CA PHE A 713 -23.82 7.31 -22.65
C PHE A 713 -24.48 6.05 -22.12
N SER A 714 -23.71 4.97 -22.04
CA SER A 714 -24.16 3.71 -21.44
C SER A 714 -22.99 3.04 -20.74
N ALA A 715 -23.14 2.78 -19.43
CA ALA A 715 -22.15 2.13 -18.58
C ALA A 715 -20.75 2.78 -18.62
N THR A 716 -20.69 4.11 -18.71
CA THR A 716 -19.46 4.87 -18.89
C THR A 716 -18.79 5.30 -17.58
N ALA A 717 -19.50 5.25 -16.44
CA ALA A 717 -18.97 5.72 -15.16
C ALA A 717 -17.66 5.01 -14.76
N GLY A 718 -17.48 3.75 -15.16
CA GLY A 718 -16.26 2.99 -14.89
C GLY A 718 -15.03 3.48 -15.65
N THR A 719 -15.19 4.29 -16.69
CA THR A 719 -14.08 4.87 -17.46
C THR A 719 -13.42 6.07 -16.77
N PHE A 720 -14.04 6.58 -15.71
CA PHE A 720 -13.56 7.73 -14.96
C PHE A 720 -13.09 7.33 -13.56
N THR A 721 -11.88 7.73 -13.21
CA THR A 721 -11.27 7.53 -11.87
C THR A 721 -11.76 8.56 -10.85
N GLN A 722 -12.16 9.76 -11.29
CA GLN A 722 -12.80 10.78 -10.46
C GLN A 722 -14.05 11.29 -11.19
N LYS A 723 -15.10 11.51 -10.44
CA LYS A 723 -16.40 11.96 -10.94
C LYS A 723 -17.03 12.85 -9.89
N ARG A 724 -17.22 14.14 -10.18
CA ARG A 724 -17.72 15.12 -9.23
C ARG A 724 -18.75 16.04 -9.88
N LEU A 725 -19.85 16.23 -9.22
CA LEU A 725 -20.86 17.24 -9.59
C LEU A 725 -20.92 18.32 -8.51
N ARG A 726 -20.72 19.57 -8.93
CA ARG A 726 -20.94 20.74 -8.07
C ARG A 726 -22.07 21.59 -8.62
N VAL A 727 -23.00 22.00 -7.75
CA VAL A 727 -24.16 22.82 -8.12
C VAL A 727 -24.06 24.18 -7.43
N PHE A 728 -24.29 25.22 -8.19
CA PHE A 728 -24.11 26.61 -7.75
C PHE A 728 -25.36 27.45 -8.06
N VAL A 729 -25.49 28.56 -7.35
CA VAL A 729 -26.47 29.62 -7.64
C VAL A 729 -25.81 30.99 -7.60
N ARG A 730 -26.39 31.93 -8.35
CA ARG A 730 -25.98 33.32 -8.37
C ARG A 730 -27.19 34.28 -8.35
#